data_ae2f0813f96963e2ceb602dabcc8a2de
#
_entry.id   ae2f0813f96963e2ceb602dabcc8a2de
#
_cell.length_a   1.000
_cell.length_b   1.000
_cell.length_c   1.000
_cell.angle_alpha   90.00
_cell.angle_beta   90.00
_cell.angle_gamma   90.00
#
_symmetry.space_group_name_H-M   'P 1'
#
loop_
_entity.id
_entity.type
_entity.pdbx_description
1 polymer ?
#
loop_
_entity_poly.entity_id
_entity_poly.type
_entity_poly.pdbx_seq_one_letter_code
_entity_poly.pdbx_strand_id
1 'polypeptide(L)'
;MPVSSNFAFYAISTGEYTNGNNNLPGVKNSMERLIKILQKYNNVRWSHNKTTADASKEFSEFLDLYEQKNNETLIVYFCGHGYLTSDEEDLLLSTADTPRDVDTAEVGIRCRWILSKLNKCKIQRYILILDCCCSAVMSSMGNNQISIKSIQEENLHGGAILTATNNLFMPAKELEIDGESHAAFTFFFTKALKNQLERAERNKGNVTLKGIYGDLLSMIKKSQYSAYIPNPQLKCTSEIQDVPLFTYRDSVANKSDRNREFSLLLVKSAIDFPIKDYDFGVPLGLWLLKSYFNLQGTKINVQVYDERLELRKGSVSKFEDIIQDYDMIGVSICSCEVPPAIEKLRIAKQKGKITFVGGIFCSSNEKYLLEYSCIDYVIPGVSTVPLYKLSQELAKQGHVDEGGTVDYITGVITKKNLDNLTVWKPSQLPDIELRTWKEIVAEYGDFLDGKIDVFTTRGCNRHCAFCSVQKECQQRIYQRDENSIIKEVVFLYDAGFRRFSIKDEDFFLYGKDRLFNIIKKCHEKCNEVTFKIRARADEMINQDIDLKTLYEYGVREIQYGLETLDETLLRKVRKGCRYDSKDLSDLIRKTTECNIVANCSFILGIGGETKEYYHSLIDFFRNLNVDRKYLKIYINFMTPHPYKNEFPNGEYKLITTDLKYFTHKVPVAFPEGMNRITRKEMLDTYTCIVSEYQMERYNPKIDSKIRKKFVEGIGVPAIMPRYGKDWPDDN
;
A
#
# COMPACT_ATOMS: atom_id res chain seq x y z
N MET A 1 -0.11 -18.58 14.74
CA MET A 1 0.84 -19.64 15.15
C MET A 1 1.70 -19.10 16.28
N PRO A 2 2.09 -19.92 17.26
CA PRO A 2 2.86 -19.45 18.42
C PRO A 2 4.32 -19.09 18.10
N VAL A 3 4.80 -19.35 16.87
CA VAL A 3 6.18 -19.07 16.44
C VAL A 3 6.16 -18.04 15.33
N SER A 4 6.95 -16.97 15.47
CA SER A 4 7.17 -15.93 14.44
C SER A 4 8.57 -16.04 13.84
N SER A 5 8.73 -15.69 12.57
CA SER A 5 10.03 -15.63 11.89
C SER A 5 10.66 -14.24 11.97
N ASN A 6 12.00 -14.19 11.98
CA ASN A 6 12.80 -12.96 12.03
C ASN A 6 13.77 -12.90 10.85
N PHE A 7 13.37 -13.38 9.67
CA PHE A 7 14.20 -13.40 8.47
C PHE A 7 13.37 -13.23 7.20
N ALA A 8 14.01 -12.84 6.10
CA ALA A 8 13.49 -12.96 4.75
C ALA A 8 14.14 -14.15 4.04
N PHE A 9 13.44 -14.81 3.14
CA PHE A 9 13.92 -16.01 2.46
C PHE A 9 13.78 -15.89 0.95
N TYR A 10 14.88 -16.14 0.25
CA TYR A 10 14.90 -16.25 -1.20
C TYR A 10 15.55 -17.56 -1.62
N ALA A 11 14.89 -18.34 -2.46
CA ALA A 11 15.41 -19.58 -2.99
C ALA A 11 15.60 -19.51 -4.50
N ILE A 12 16.70 -20.12 -4.98
CA ILE A 12 16.96 -20.43 -6.39
C ILE A 12 17.09 -21.95 -6.48
N SER A 13 16.36 -22.59 -7.36
CA SER A 13 16.53 -24.02 -7.56
C SER A 13 16.34 -24.42 -9.02
N THR A 14 17.10 -25.42 -9.44
CA THR A 14 17.04 -25.95 -10.79
C THR A 14 17.08 -27.47 -10.76
N GLY A 15 15.99 -28.08 -11.20
CA GLY A 15 15.85 -29.53 -11.33
C GLY A 15 15.72 -29.98 -12.79
N GLU A 16 15.38 -29.06 -13.70
CA GLU A 16 15.21 -29.32 -15.14
C GLU A 16 16.15 -28.42 -15.94
N TYR A 17 16.89 -29.02 -16.85
CA TYR A 17 17.93 -28.37 -17.64
C TYR A 17 17.66 -28.53 -19.12
N THR A 18 17.74 -27.45 -19.90
CA THR A 18 17.44 -27.43 -21.33
C THR A 18 18.67 -27.77 -22.19
N ASN A 19 19.89 -27.65 -21.64
CA ASN A 19 21.15 -27.70 -22.37
C ASN A 19 21.98 -28.96 -22.04
N GLY A 20 21.35 -30.12 -21.87
CA GLY A 20 22.03 -31.42 -21.78
C GLY A 20 22.53 -31.85 -20.40
N ASN A 21 22.34 -31.05 -19.36
CA ASN A 21 22.58 -31.48 -17.99
C ASN A 21 21.54 -32.55 -17.57
N ASN A 22 21.93 -33.42 -16.63
CA ASN A 22 21.01 -34.41 -16.08
C ASN A 22 19.98 -33.71 -15.16
N ASN A 23 18.72 -34.01 -15.38
CA ASN A 23 17.66 -33.52 -14.51
C ASN A 23 17.77 -34.09 -13.11
N LEU A 24 17.36 -33.28 -12.12
CA LEU A 24 17.34 -33.58 -10.69
C LEU A 24 15.90 -33.54 -10.16
N PRO A 25 15.09 -34.58 -10.35
CA PRO A 25 13.67 -34.58 -9.95
C PRO A 25 13.47 -34.38 -8.44
N GLY A 26 14.42 -34.79 -7.62
CA GLY A 26 14.37 -34.63 -6.18
C GLY A 26 14.52 -33.18 -5.70
N VAL A 27 15.04 -32.28 -6.53
CA VAL A 27 15.14 -30.85 -6.21
C VAL A 27 13.74 -30.25 -6.01
N LYS A 28 12.84 -30.47 -6.96
CA LYS A 28 11.46 -29.95 -6.89
C LYS A 28 10.75 -30.47 -5.62
N ASN A 29 10.72 -31.78 -5.41
CA ASN A 29 10.02 -32.41 -4.28
C ASN A 29 10.55 -31.92 -2.92
N SER A 30 11.88 -31.75 -2.79
CA SER A 30 12.50 -31.28 -1.55
C SER A 30 12.26 -29.81 -1.29
N MET A 31 12.36 -28.98 -2.35
CA MET A 31 12.13 -27.54 -2.24
C MET A 31 10.66 -27.20 -1.94
N GLU A 32 9.71 -27.88 -2.58
CA GLU A 32 8.28 -27.69 -2.28
C GLU A 32 7.97 -27.96 -0.81
N ARG A 33 8.54 -29.05 -0.25
CA ARG A 33 8.37 -29.38 1.19
C ARG A 33 8.97 -28.30 2.09
N LEU A 34 10.16 -27.79 1.78
CA LEU A 34 10.81 -26.71 2.54
C LEU A 34 10.00 -25.41 2.44
N ILE A 35 9.63 -25.01 1.25
CA ILE A 35 8.87 -23.80 0.97
C ILE A 35 7.51 -23.84 1.69
N LYS A 36 6.79 -24.97 1.63
CA LYS A 36 5.50 -25.15 2.32
C LYS A 36 5.60 -24.98 3.84
N ILE A 37 6.72 -25.37 4.45
CA ILE A 37 6.94 -25.13 5.89
C ILE A 37 7.21 -23.65 6.13
N LEU A 38 8.09 -23.03 5.35
CA LEU A 38 8.52 -21.66 5.56
C LEU A 38 7.40 -20.63 5.26
N GLN A 39 6.56 -20.90 4.27
CA GLN A 39 5.40 -20.06 3.91
C GLN A 39 4.39 -19.89 5.06
N LYS A 40 4.36 -20.83 6.01
CA LYS A 40 3.53 -20.69 7.20
C LYS A 40 3.98 -19.58 8.15
N TYR A 41 5.24 -19.15 8.03
CA TYR A 41 5.88 -18.24 8.98
C TYR A 41 6.42 -16.97 8.34
N ASN A 42 6.64 -16.97 7.02
CA ASN A 42 7.31 -15.87 6.34
C ASN A 42 6.92 -15.73 4.85
N ASN A 43 7.17 -14.55 4.28
CA ASN A 43 7.17 -14.33 2.84
C ASN A 43 8.39 -15.01 2.21
N VAL A 44 8.15 -16.06 1.44
CA VAL A 44 9.18 -16.83 0.75
C VAL A 44 9.13 -16.51 -0.74
N ARG A 45 10.26 -16.13 -1.34
CA ARG A 45 10.40 -16.07 -2.80
C ARG A 45 11.18 -17.27 -3.30
N TRP A 46 10.72 -17.85 -4.39
CA TRP A 46 11.32 -19.04 -4.98
C TRP A 46 11.35 -18.94 -6.51
N SER A 47 12.57 -18.81 -7.05
CA SER A 47 12.87 -18.90 -8.48
C SER A 47 13.20 -20.34 -8.85
N HIS A 48 12.30 -21.04 -9.53
CA HIS A 48 12.46 -22.45 -9.89
C HIS A 48 12.56 -22.62 -11.41
N ASN A 49 13.55 -23.43 -11.87
CA ASN A 49 13.80 -23.73 -13.28
C ASN A 49 13.87 -22.48 -14.19
N LYS A 50 14.52 -21.44 -13.72
CA LYS A 50 14.69 -20.18 -14.45
C LYS A 50 16.01 -20.16 -15.22
N THR A 51 16.06 -19.34 -16.27
CA THR A 51 17.32 -19.01 -16.95
C THR A 51 18.22 -18.16 -16.06
N THR A 52 19.50 -18.09 -16.38
CA THR A 52 20.46 -17.22 -15.66
C THR A 52 20.01 -15.77 -15.61
N ALA A 53 19.51 -15.25 -16.72
CA ALA A 53 19.03 -13.88 -16.83
C ALA A 53 17.82 -13.62 -15.94
N ASP A 54 16.81 -14.51 -15.98
CA ASP A 54 15.59 -14.36 -15.19
C ASP A 54 15.84 -14.52 -13.70
N ALA A 55 16.59 -15.55 -13.29
CA ALA A 55 16.91 -15.80 -11.89
C ALA A 55 17.75 -14.63 -11.29
N SER A 56 18.72 -14.10 -12.06
CA SER A 56 19.52 -12.94 -11.63
C SER A 56 18.70 -11.67 -11.52
N LYS A 57 17.75 -11.46 -12.42
CA LYS A 57 16.84 -10.33 -12.42
C LYS A 57 15.88 -10.43 -11.22
N GLU A 58 15.21 -11.55 -11.03
CA GLU A 58 14.29 -11.80 -9.90
C GLU A 58 14.99 -11.64 -8.55
N PHE A 59 16.26 -12.10 -8.43
CA PHE A 59 17.06 -11.92 -7.24
C PHE A 59 17.41 -10.45 -6.99
N SER A 60 17.81 -9.70 -8.03
CA SER A 60 18.09 -8.27 -7.90
C SER A 60 16.86 -7.47 -7.51
N GLU A 61 15.70 -7.72 -8.12
CA GLU A 61 14.43 -7.12 -7.76
C GLU A 61 14.01 -7.43 -6.31
N PHE A 62 14.32 -8.65 -5.85
CA PHE A 62 14.09 -9.02 -4.45
C PHE A 62 14.97 -8.21 -3.49
N LEU A 63 16.25 -8.04 -3.81
CA LEU A 63 17.19 -7.27 -3.00
C LEU A 63 16.81 -5.79 -2.96
N ASP A 64 16.40 -5.20 -4.08
CA ASP A 64 15.94 -3.80 -4.15
C ASP A 64 14.73 -3.54 -3.22
N LEU A 65 13.85 -4.53 -3.09
CA LEU A 65 12.73 -4.49 -2.14
C LEU A 65 13.18 -4.69 -0.68
N TYR A 66 14.34 -5.32 -0.47
CA TYR A 66 14.87 -5.66 0.84
C TYR A 66 15.78 -4.57 1.42
N GLU A 67 16.42 -3.77 0.59
CA GLU A 67 17.40 -2.74 0.97
C GLU A 67 16.90 -1.74 2.03
N GLN A 68 15.57 -1.63 2.16
CA GLN A 68 14.92 -0.74 3.12
C GLN A 68 14.67 -1.36 4.52
N LYS A 69 15.08 -2.63 4.74
CA LYS A 69 14.76 -3.37 5.97
C LYS A 69 16.02 -3.63 6.84
N ASN A 70 16.36 -2.69 7.68
CA ASN A 70 17.66 -2.64 8.39
C ASN A 70 17.94 -3.71 9.47
N ASN A 71 17.06 -4.65 9.82
CA ASN A 71 17.29 -5.56 10.97
C ASN A 71 16.88 -7.03 10.79
N GLU A 72 16.42 -7.45 9.61
CA GLU A 72 16.07 -8.85 9.36
C GLU A 72 17.31 -9.64 8.88
N THR A 73 17.37 -10.94 9.19
CA THR A 73 18.34 -11.85 8.61
C THR A 73 17.86 -12.24 7.20
N LEU A 74 18.71 -12.12 6.17
CA LEU A 74 18.40 -12.64 4.85
C LEU A 74 18.91 -14.04 4.66
N ILE A 75 18.04 -15.00 4.32
CA ILE A 75 18.43 -16.36 3.94
C ILE A 75 18.33 -16.51 2.43
N VAL A 76 19.46 -16.81 1.79
CA VAL A 76 19.53 -17.16 0.37
C VAL A 76 19.81 -18.66 0.25
N TYR A 77 18.94 -19.39 -0.42
CA TYR A 77 19.01 -20.83 -0.58
C TYR A 77 19.18 -21.22 -2.03
N PHE A 78 20.16 -22.07 -2.33
CA PHE A 78 20.33 -22.68 -3.64
C PHE A 78 20.21 -24.21 -3.56
N CYS A 79 19.50 -24.81 -4.54
CA CYS A 79 19.41 -26.27 -4.70
C CYS A 79 19.46 -26.66 -6.18
N GLY A 80 20.50 -27.42 -6.59
CA GLY A 80 20.72 -27.79 -7.99
C GLY A 80 22.15 -28.25 -8.26
N HIS A 81 22.55 -28.31 -9.52
CA HIS A 81 23.97 -28.56 -9.88
C HIS A 81 24.86 -27.37 -9.53
N GLY A 82 26.07 -27.66 -9.08
CA GLY A 82 27.12 -26.67 -8.86
C GLY A 82 28.42 -27.12 -9.54
N TYR A 83 29.14 -26.17 -10.15
CA TYR A 83 30.40 -26.38 -10.84
C TYR A 83 31.43 -25.38 -10.35
N LEU A 84 32.71 -25.78 -10.39
CA LEU A 84 33.81 -24.81 -10.29
C LEU A 84 33.95 -24.07 -11.59
N THR A 85 34.23 -22.77 -11.54
CA THR A 85 34.62 -22.01 -12.72
C THR A 85 35.94 -22.51 -13.26
N SER A 86 36.25 -22.28 -14.55
CA SER A 86 37.45 -22.76 -15.21
C SER A 86 38.78 -22.27 -14.58
N ASP A 87 38.69 -21.13 -13.86
CA ASP A 87 39.79 -20.59 -13.05
C ASP A 87 39.85 -21.20 -11.62
N GLU A 88 38.96 -22.13 -11.30
CA GLU A 88 38.78 -22.72 -9.96
C GLU A 88 38.61 -21.70 -8.82
N GLU A 89 38.26 -20.43 -9.16
CA GLU A 89 38.19 -19.34 -8.22
C GLU A 89 36.78 -19.06 -7.67
N ASP A 90 35.71 -19.60 -8.30
CA ASP A 90 34.31 -19.37 -7.90
C ASP A 90 33.46 -20.63 -8.08
N LEU A 91 32.30 -20.63 -7.42
CA LEU A 91 31.25 -21.63 -7.57
C LEU A 91 30.18 -21.09 -8.51
N LEU A 92 29.94 -21.81 -9.60
CA LEU A 92 28.85 -21.55 -10.53
C LEU A 92 27.61 -22.34 -10.11
N LEU A 93 26.54 -21.66 -9.81
CA LEU A 93 25.24 -22.23 -9.50
C LEU A 93 24.41 -22.35 -10.78
N SER A 94 24.07 -23.58 -11.15
CA SER A 94 23.41 -23.87 -12.43
C SER A 94 21.97 -23.40 -12.49
N THR A 95 21.60 -22.86 -13.62
CA THR A 95 20.26 -22.43 -14.00
C THR A 95 19.73 -23.32 -15.13
N ALA A 96 18.46 -23.16 -15.53
CA ALA A 96 17.85 -24.03 -16.54
C ALA A 96 18.60 -24.05 -17.90
N ASP A 97 19.27 -22.96 -18.22
CA ASP A 97 20.05 -22.76 -19.46
C ASP A 97 21.55 -23.07 -19.34
N THR A 98 22.01 -23.49 -18.15
CA THR A 98 23.42 -23.86 -17.96
C THR A 98 23.79 -25.13 -18.75
N PRO A 99 24.77 -25.10 -19.66
CA PRO A 99 25.19 -26.27 -20.45
C PRO A 99 25.92 -27.30 -19.60
N ARG A 100 25.96 -28.56 -20.10
CA ARG A 100 26.61 -29.67 -19.40
C ARG A 100 28.16 -29.55 -19.44
N ASP A 101 28.67 -28.97 -20.49
CA ASP A 101 30.13 -28.84 -20.72
C ASP A 101 30.61 -27.51 -20.14
N VAL A 102 31.25 -27.59 -18.98
CA VAL A 102 31.57 -26.43 -18.12
C VAL A 102 32.79 -25.66 -18.62
N ASP A 103 33.62 -26.23 -19.50
CA ASP A 103 34.82 -25.57 -20.03
C ASP A 103 34.49 -24.34 -20.90
N THR A 104 33.23 -24.18 -21.29
CA THR A 104 32.74 -23.02 -22.06
C THR A 104 31.62 -22.24 -21.40
N ALA A 105 31.23 -22.63 -20.20
CA ALA A 105 29.99 -22.09 -19.58
C ALA A 105 30.26 -20.89 -18.68
N GLU A 106 30.07 -19.70 -19.24
CA GLU A 106 29.79 -18.49 -18.45
C GLU A 106 28.31 -18.39 -18.05
N VAL A 107 27.49 -19.41 -18.32
CA VAL A 107 26.04 -19.43 -18.12
C VAL A 107 25.73 -20.10 -16.80
N GLY A 108 25.24 -19.33 -15.86
CA GLY A 108 24.93 -19.70 -14.48
C GLY A 108 25.15 -18.52 -13.54
N ILE A 109 24.76 -18.65 -12.28
CA ILE A 109 24.92 -17.59 -11.28
C ILE A 109 26.21 -17.84 -10.51
N ARG A 110 27.19 -16.94 -10.61
CA ARG A 110 28.42 -17.01 -9.80
C ARG A 110 28.12 -16.70 -8.34
N CYS A 111 28.63 -17.52 -7.44
CA CYS A 111 28.39 -17.34 -5.99
C CYS A 111 28.96 -16.02 -5.48
N ARG A 112 30.12 -15.60 -6.02
CA ARG A 112 30.76 -14.30 -5.77
C ARG A 112 29.83 -13.14 -6.18
N TRP A 113 29.07 -13.27 -7.26
CA TRP A 113 28.10 -12.26 -7.67
C TRP A 113 26.97 -12.10 -6.64
N ILE A 114 26.45 -13.20 -6.07
CA ILE A 114 25.46 -13.16 -4.99
C ILE A 114 26.06 -12.41 -3.78
N LEU A 115 27.25 -12.78 -3.33
CA LEU A 115 27.93 -12.14 -2.20
C LEU A 115 28.17 -10.64 -2.43
N SER A 116 28.64 -10.27 -3.65
CA SER A 116 28.82 -8.87 -4.02
C SER A 116 27.51 -8.07 -3.98
N LYS A 117 26.39 -8.66 -4.41
CA LYS A 117 25.07 -8.04 -4.29
C LYS A 117 24.63 -7.85 -2.83
N LEU A 118 24.82 -8.88 -2.00
CA LEU A 118 24.51 -8.81 -0.56
C LEU A 118 25.32 -7.71 0.15
N ASN A 119 26.60 -7.58 -0.19
CA ASN A 119 27.47 -6.53 0.38
C ASN A 119 27.06 -5.12 -0.08
N LYS A 120 26.68 -4.95 -1.35
CA LYS A 120 26.22 -3.65 -1.87
C LYS A 120 24.93 -3.18 -1.21
N CYS A 121 24.04 -4.10 -0.88
CA CYS A 121 22.75 -3.79 -0.22
C CYS A 121 22.88 -3.51 1.28
N LYS A 122 24.07 -3.37 1.85
CA LYS A 122 24.32 -3.08 3.28
C LYS A 122 23.57 -4.00 4.24
N ILE A 123 23.36 -5.26 3.83
CA ILE A 123 22.66 -6.27 4.63
C ILE A 123 23.55 -6.65 5.80
N GLN A 124 23.09 -6.39 7.01
CA GLN A 124 23.89 -6.62 8.23
C GLN A 124 24.03 -8.10 8.59
N ARG A 125 23.06 -8.95 8.19
CA ARG A 125 23.06 -10.39 8.52
C ARG A 125 22.51 -11.18 7.35
N TYR A 126 23.27 -12.19 6.88
CA TYR A 126 22.79 -13.12 5.86
C TYR A 126 23.24 -14.55 6.12
N ILE A 127 22.48 -15.51 5.60
CA ILE A 127 22.78 -16.93 5.61
C ILE A 127 22.66 -17.42 4.18
N LEU A 128 23.77 -17.92 3.62
CA LEU A 128 23.80 -18.55 2.31
C LEU A 128 23.80 -20.08 2.51
N ILE A 129 22.79 -20.76 1.96
CA ILE A 129 22.66 -22.23 2.04
C ILE A 129 22.81 -22.80 0.64
N LEU A 130 23.77 -23.72 0.46
CA LEU A 130 24.15 -24.27 -0.83
C LEU A 130 23.98 -25.80 -0.84
N ASP A 131 22.90 -26.29 -1.45
CA ASP A 131 22.68 -27.70 -1.73
C ASP A 131 23.07 -28.02 -3.18
N CYS A 132 24.38 -28.11 -3.39
CA CYS A 132 24.96 -28.43 -4.70
C CYS A 132 26.31 -29.11 -4.56
N CYS A 133 26.81 -29.72 -5.66
CA CYS A 133 28.18 -30.22 -5.75
C CYS A 133 29.20 -29.08 -5.60
N CYS A 134 30.40 -29.40 -5.23
CA CYS A 134 31.51 -28.43 -5.09
C CYS A 134 31.27 -27.32 -4.05
N SER A 135 30.15 -27.33 -3.30
CA SER A 135 29.81 -26.29 -2.31
C SER A 135 30.85 -26.18 -1.18
N ALA A 136 31.69 -27.22 -0.98
CA ALA A 136 32.81 -27.21 -0.03
C ALA A 136 33.85 -26.12 -0.31
N VAL A 137 33.99 -25.66 -1.55
CA VAL A 137 34.88 -24.54 -1.91
C VAL A 137 34.54 -23.31 -1.10
N MET A 138 33.27 -23.04 -0.94
CA MET A 138 32.79 -21.87 -0.21
C MET A 138 33.04 -21.98 1.32
N SER A 139 33.21 -23.20 1.84
CA SER A 139 33.47 -23.42 3.27
C SER A 139 34.97 -23.44 3.61
N SER A 140 35.87 -23.71 2.62
CA SER A 140 37.32 -23.81 2.84
C SER A 140 38.07 -22.48 2.81
N MET A 141 37.40 -21.37 2.60
CA MET A 141 37.93 -20.00 2.57
C MET A 141 38.53 -19.53 3.91
N GLY A 142 39.47 -20.22 4.48
CA GLY A 142 40.07 -19.81 5.78
C GLY A 142 41.29 -20.55 6.25
N ASN A 143 41.68 -21.69 5.65
CA ASN A 143 42.93 -22.38 5.96
C ASN A 143 43.58 -22.91 4.70
N ASN A 144 44.66 -22.25 4.34
CA ASN A 144 45.74 -22.67 3.40
C ASN A 144 45.51 -23.85 2.46
N GLN A 145 45.29 -23.57 1.19
CA GLN A 145 45.98 -24.04 0.02
C GLN A 145 45.26 -23.82 -1.33
N ILE A 146 44.10 -23.16 -1.35
CA ILE A 146 43.61 -22.55 -2.61
C ILE A 146 43.25 -21.11 -2.26
N SER A 147 44.17 -20.19 -2.65
CA SER A 147 44.00 -18.77 -2.35
C SER A 147 42.97 -18.14 -3.28
N ILE A 148 41.71 -18.15 -2.88
CA ILE A 148 40.71 -17.20 -3.43
C ILE A 148 40.99 -15.86 -2.73
N LYS A 149 42.03 -15.17 -3.24
CA LYS A 149 42.52 -13.89 -2.72
C LYS A 149 41.45 -12.79 -2.65
N SER A 150 40.37 -12.90 -3.41
CA SER A 150 39.37 -11.85 -3.58
C SER A 150 38.24 -11.85 -2.55
N ILE A 151 38.03 -12.94 -1.78
CA ILE A 151 36.98 -12.98 -0.74
C ILE A 151 37.55 -12.66 0.64
N GLN A 152 38.88 -12.71 0.84
CA GLN A 152 39.53 -12.25 2.08
C GLN A 152 39.51 -10.74 2.26
N GLU A 153 39.32 -9.96 1.19
CA GLU A 153 39.27 -8.49 1.23
C GLU A 153 37.86 -7.93 1.41
N GLU A 154 36.82 -8.71 1.15
CA GLU A 154 35.46 -8.29 1.47
C GLU A 154 35.10 -8.74 2.92
N ASN A 155 35.17 -7.80 3.84
CA ASN A 155 34.76 -7.97 5.22
C ASN A 155 33.34 -8.55 5.31
N LEU A 156 33.21 -9.87 5.52
CA LEU A 156 31.96 -10.57 5.76
C LEU A 156 31.44 -10.25 7.17
N HIS A 157 30.97 -9.03 7.37
CA HIS A 157 30.35 -8.66 8.64
C HIS A 157 28.96 -9.31 8.74
N GLY A 158 28.82 -10.28 9.66
CA GLY A 158 27.51 -10.86 10.02
C GLY A 158 26.98 -11.98 9.10
N GLY A 159 27.85 -12.70 8.34
CA GLY A 159 27.44 -13.75 7.42
C GLY A 159 27.62 -15.20 7.93
N ALA A 160 26.77 -16.13 7.43
CA ALA A 160 26.95 -17.56 7.54
C ALA A 160 26.82 -18.25 6.18
N ILE A 161 27.59 -19.31 5.98
CA ILE A 161 27.51 -20.18 4.80
C ILE A 161 27.32 -21.62 5.31
N LEU A 162 26.23 -22.26 4.88
CA LEU A 162 25.94 -23.65 5.13
C LEU A 162 25.97 -24.43 3.83
N THR A 163 26.85 -25.43 3.73
CA THR A 163 27.06 -26.21 2.51
C THR A 163 26.64 -27.67 2.71
N ALA A 164 26.12 -28.29 1.64
CA ALA A 164 25.68 -29.67 1.66
C ALA A 164 26.85 -30.69 1.77
N THR A 165 28.06 -30.29 1.42
CA THR A 165 29.23 -31.15 1.46
C THR A 165 30.45 -30.45 2.05
N ASN A 166 31.32 -31.22 2.70
CA ASN A 166 32.63 -30.80 3.17
C ASN A 166 33.77 -31.27 2.24
N ASN A 167 33.44 -31.93 1.14
CA ASN A 167 34.43 -32.52 0.24
C ASN A 167 34.14 -32.07 -1.19
N LEU A 168 35.15 -31.51 -1.85
CA LEU A 168 35.10 -31.05 -3.24
C LEU A 168 34.72 -32.18 -4.22
N PHE A 169 35.11 -33.41 -3.90
CA PHE A 169 34.92 -34.56 -4.79
C PHE A 169 33.69 -35.40 -4.47
N MET A 170 32.93 -35.08 -3.38
CA MET A 170 31.70 -35.77 -3.09
C MET A 170 30.52 -34.95 -3.59
N PRO A 171 29.76 -35.44 -4.56
CA PRO A 171 28.59 -34.73 -5.05
C PRO A 171 27.48 -34.69 -4.03
N ALA A 172 26.67 -33.63 -4.07
CA ALA A 172 25.35 -33.63 -3.46
C ALA A 172 24.53 -34.78 -4.05
N LYS A 173 23.75 -35.47 -3.22
CA LYS A 173 23.05 -36.71 -3.61
C LYS A 173 21.53 -36.50 -3.66
N GLU A 174 20.90 -37.17 -4.63
CA GLU A 174 19.48 -37.47 -4.56
C GLU A 174 19.28 -38.85 -3.90
N LEU A 175 18.20 -38.99 -3.15
CA LEU A 175 17.78 -40.22 -2.48
C LEU A 175 16.36 -40.53 -2.83
N GLU A 176 16.07 -41.81 -3.03
CA GLU A 176 14.69 -42.26 -3.10
C GLU A 176 14.19 -42.59 -1.67
N ILE A 177 13.14 -41.91 -1.26
CA ILE A 177 12.51 -42.04 0.04
C ILE A 177 11.00 -42.10 -0.16
N ASP A 178 10.39 -43.18 0.31
CA ASP A 178 8.95 -43.43 0.18
C ASP A 178 8.45 -43.42 -1.30
N GLY A 179 9.31 -43.79 -2.25
CA GLY A 179 9.00 -43.83 -3.69
C GLY A 179 9.11 -42.48 -4.42
N GLU A 180 9.61 -41.45 -3.75
CA GLU A 180 9.88 -40.14 -4.33
C GLU A 180 11.38 -39.81 -4.27
N SER A 181 11.88 -39.18 -5.34
CA SER A 181 13.26 -38.67 -5.33
C SER A 181 13.35 -37.37 -4.55
N HIS A 182 14.43 -37.21 -3.75
CA HIS A 182 14.67 -36.06 -2.91
C HIS A 182 16.14 -35.62 -2.97
N ALA A 183 16.41 -34.31 -3.04
CA ALA A 183 17.71 -33.74 -2.75
C ALA A 183 18.04 -33.99 -1.28
N ALA A 184 19.06 -34.82 -1.02
CA ALA A 184 19.32 -35.41 0.31
C ALA A 184 19.50 -34.34 1.41
N PHE A 185 20.36 -33.35 1.15
CA PHE A 185 20.61 -32.28 2.12
C PHE A 185 19.33 -31.49 2.42
N THR A 186 18.63 -30.99 1.40
CA THR A 186 17.38 -30.21 1.55
C THR A 186 16.32 -31.04 2.29
N PHE A 187 16.20 -32.32 2.03
CA PHE A 187 15.28 -33.21 2.74
C PHE A 187 15.58 -33.29 4.23
N PHE A 188 16.85 -33.55 4.62
CA PHE A 188 17.23 -33.61 6.04
C PHE A 188 17.22 -32.23 6.70
N PHE A 189 17.59 -31.18 6.00
CA PHE A 189 17.45 -29.80 6.47
C PHE A 189 16.00 -29.46 6.81
N THR A 190 15.07 -29.82 5.93
CA THR A 190 13.63 -29.62 6.13
C THR A 190 13.12 -30.37 7.37
N LYS A 191 13.57 -31.62 7.59
CA LYS A 191 13.25 -32.40 8.79
C LYS A 191 13.84 -31.75 10.03
N ALA A 192 15.08 -31.30 9.99
CA ALA A 192 15.74 -30.65 11.14
C ALA A 192 15.04 -29.34 11.51
N LEU A 193 14.69 -28.54 10.52
CA LEU A 193 13.90 -27.31 10.71
C LEU A 193 12.55 -27.62 11.37
N LYS A 194 11.82 -28.61 10.88
CA LYS A 194 10.53 -29.02 11.44
C LYS A 194 10.66 -29.44 12.88
N ASN A 195 11.68 -30.25 13.22
CA ASN A 195 11.97 -30.66 14.60
C ASN A 195 12.26 -29.50 15.54
N GLN A 196 13.07 -28.54 15.08
CA GLN A 196 13.38 -27.34 15.85
C GLN A 196 12.15 -26.48 16.08
N LEU A 197 11.27 -26.34 15.08
CA LEU A 197 10.01 -25.61 15.21
C LEU A 197 9.08 -26.30 16.24
N GLU A 198 8.91 -27.63 16.16
CA GLU A 198 8.11 -28.41 17.12
C GLU A 198 8.67 -28.33 18.55
N ARG A 199 10.00 -28.30 18.71
CA ARG A 199 10.64 -28.07 20.01
C ARG A 199 10.42 -26.65 20.52
N ALA A 200 10.54 -25.66 19.66
CA ALA A 200 10.30 -24.26 20.02
C ALA A 200 8.85 -24.04 20.47
N GLU A 201 7.89 -24.70 19.82
CA GLU A 201 6.49 -24.65 20.23
C GLU A 201 6.26 -25.32 21.59
N ARG A 202 6.86 -26.51 21.84
CA ARG A 202 6.70 -27.23 23.10
C ARG A 202 7.42 -26.56 24.28
N ASN A 203 8.63 -26.05 24.04
CA ASN A 203 9.51 -25.55 25.10
C ASN A 203 9.52 -24.00 25.18
N LYS A 204 8.68 -23.34 24.44
CA LYS A 204 8.60 -21.86 24.35
C LYS A 204 9.96 -21.21 24.06
N GLY A 205 10.70 -21.79 23.14
CA GLY A 205 12.09 -21.42 22.84
C GLY A 205 12.27 -20.79 21.46
N ASN A 206 13.53 -20.55 21.13
CA ASN A 206 13.94 -20.01 19.85
C ASN A 206 14.50 -21.10 18.94
N VAL A 207 14.36 -20.91 17.62
CA VAL A 207 15.05 -21.70 16.60
C VAL A 207 16.21 -20.88 16.05
N THR A 208 17.41 -21.43 16.12
CA THR A 208 18.64 -20.81 15.62
C THR A 208 19.26 -21.65 14.51
N LEU A 209 20.14 -21.05 13.69
CA LEU A 209 20.90 -21.78 12.66
C LEU A 209 21.71 -22.92 13.28
N LYS A 210 22.34 -22.70 14.43
CA LYS A 210 23.10 -23.71 15.21
C LYS A 210 22.25 -24.89 15.63
N GLY A 211 21.02 -24.61 16.09
CA GLY A 211 20.06 -25.66 16.46
C GLY A 211 19.64 -26.51 15.26
N ILE A 212 19.32 -25.88 14.12
CA ILE A 212 18.99 -26.58 12.88
C ILE A 212 20.18 -27.42 12.40
N TYR A 213 21.36 -26.85 12.40
CA TYR A 213 22.59 -27.54 11.97
C TYR A 213 22.92 -28.77 12.87
N GLY A 214 22.78 -28.64 14.16
CA GLY A 214 22.98 -29.75 15.11
C GLY A 214 22.01 -30.92 14.86
N ASP A 215 20.73 -30.61 14.65
CA ASP A 215 19.71 -31.62 14.32
C ASP A 215 19.97 -32.27 12.96
N LEU A 216 20.34 -31.45 11.95
CA LEU A 216 20.70 -31.89 10.61
C LEU A 216 21.82 -32.97 10.67
N LEU A 217 22.94 -32.66 11.32
CA LEU A 217 24.06 -33.61 11.51
C LEU A 217 23.65 -34.89 12.23
N SER A 218 22.86 -34.74 13.30
CA SER A 218 22.39 -35.89 14.08
C SER A 218 21.47 -36.80 13.25
N MET A 219 20.58 -36.21 12.46
CA MET A 219 19.65 -36.94 11.57
C MET A 219 20.37 -37.69 10.46
N ILE A 220 21.33 -37.04 9.78
CA ILE A 220 22.14 -37.67 8.73
C ILE A 220 22.89 -38.85 9.34
N LYS A 221 23.60 -38.64 10.45
CA LYS A 221 24.39 -39.69 11.12
C LYS A 221 23.55 -40.90 11.56
N LYS A 222 22.30 -40.69 11.96
CA LYS A 222 21.40 -41.77 12.40
C LYS A 222 20.63 -42.41 11.26
N SER A 223 20.67 -41.84 10.03
CA SER A 223 19.95 -42.37 8.88
C SER A 223 20.66 -43.60 8.27
N GLN A 224 19.91 -44.48 7.64
CA GLN A 224 20.45 -45.57 6.83
C GLN A 224 21.28 -45.09 5.64
N TYR A 225 21.19 -43.81 5.33
CA TYR A 225 21.91 -43.15 4.19
C TYR A 225 23.21 -42.47 4.65
N SER A 226 23.60 -42.58 5.90
CA SER A 226 24.78 -41.89 6.50
C SER A 226 26.10 -42.11 5.74
N ALA A 227 26.26 -43.27 5.13
CA ALA A 227 27.47 -43.61 4.34
C ALA A 227 27.46 -42.95 2.95
N TYR A 228 26.31 -42.45 2.48
CA TYR A 228 26.15 -41.92 1.11
C TYR A 228 25.96 -40.41 1.08
N ILE A 229 25.61 -39.78 2.20
CA ILE A 229 25.37 -38.34 2.28
C ILE A 229 26.64 -37.67 2.79
N PRO A 230 27.21 -36.70 2.08
CA PRO A 230 28.32 -35.90 2.58
C PRO A 230 27.98 -35.19 3.90
N ASN A 231 29.00 -34.95 4.72
CA ASN A 231 28.80 -34.17 5.93
C ASN A 231 28.64 -32.67 5.57
N PRO A 232 27.51 -32.05 5.93
CA PRO A 232 27.33 -30.61 5.77
C PRO A 232 28.34 -29.82 6.59
N GLN A 233 28.69 -28.62 6.12
CA GLN A 233 29.55 -27.70 6.85
C GLN A 233 28.84 -26.36 7.10
N LEU A 234 29.02 -25.85 8.32
CA LEU A 234 28.60 -24.51 8.68
C LEU A 234 29.83 -23.65 8.99
N LYS A 235 30.00 -22.55 8.23
CA LYS A 235 30.99 -21.51 8.49
C LYS A 235 30.25 -20.21 8.77
N CYS A 236 30.53 -19.55 9.89
CA CYS A 236 29.84 -18.33 10.27
C CYS A 236 30.73 -17.45 11.15
N THR A 237 30.43 -16.16 11.16
CA THR A 237 30.89 -15.26 12.23
C THR A 237 30.21 -15.65 13.54
N SER A 238 30.87 -15.43 14.67
CA SER A 238 30.50 -15.97 15.99
C SER A 238 29.06 -15.62 16.43
N GLU A 239 28.48 -14.57 15.90
CA GLU A 239 27.18 -14.05 16.37
C GLU A 239 25.96 -14.61 15.61
N ILE A 240 26.08 -14.86 14.29
CA ILE A 240 24.90 -15.17 13.47
C ILE A 240 24.31 -16.57 13.73
N GLN A 241 25.11 -17.52 14.15
CA GLN A 241 24.65 -18.89 14.41
C GLN A 241 23.65 -19.01 15.56
N ASP A 242 23.71 -18.09 16.51
CA ASP A 242 22.88 -18.05 17.71
C ASP A 242 21.72 -17.01 17.59
N VAL A 243 21.65 -16.26 16.48
CA VAL A 243 20.54 -15.35 16.21
C VAL A 243 19.25 -16.14 16.04
N PRO A 244 18.17 -15.77 16.74
CA PRO A 244 16.88 -16.40 16.58
C PRO A 244 16.31 -16.18 15.17
N LEU A 245 16.18 -17.26 14.40
CA LEU A 245 15.48 -17.26 13.11
C LEU A 245 13.96 -17.35 13.32
N PHE A 246 13.57 -18.11 14.32
CA PHE A 246 12.19 -18.16 14.79
C PHE A 246 12.15 -17.97 16.30
N THR A 247 11.17 -17.22 16.77
CA THR A 247 10.96 -16.95 18.18
C THR A 247 9.57 -17.44 18.59
N TYR A 248 9.49 -18.24 19.65
CA TYR A 248 8.22 -18.58 20.23
C TYR A 248 7.61 -17.33 20.86
N ARG A 249 6.39 -17.03 20.49
CA ARG A 249 5.58 -16.02 21.17
C ARG A 249 4.40 -16.73 21.78
N ASP A 250 4.24 -16.62 23.10
CA ASP A 250 3.02 -17.05 23.71
C ASP A 250 1.84 -16.40 22.96
N SER A 251 1.00 -17.22 22.33
CA SER A 251 -0.30 -16.77 21.80
C SER A 251 -1.28 -16.43 22.92
N VAL A 252 -0.84 -16.60 24.15
CA VAL A 252 -1.48 -16.07 25.33
C VAL A 252 -0.97 -14.66 25.52
N ALA A 253 -1.66 -13.67 24.95
CA ALA A 253 -1.72 -12.36 25.58
C ALA A 253 -1.84 -12.65 27.07
N ASN A 254 -0.89 -12.13 27.86
CA ASN A 254 -0.79 -12.36 29.28
C ASN A 254 -2.16 -12.46 29.93
N LYS A 255 -2.54 -13.61 30.44
CA LYS A 255 -3.70 -13.76 31.32
C LYS A 255 -3.56 -12.93 32.60
N SER A 256 -2.43 -12.23 32.79
CA SER A 256 -2.19 -11.34 33.92
C SER A 256 -2.79 -9.93 33.75
N ASP A 257 -3.30 -9.56 32.54
CA ASP A 257 -3.94 -8.25 32.34
C ASP A 257 -5.41 -8.37 31.90
N ARG A 258 -6.22 -9.12 32.67
CA ARG A 258 -7.68 -9.12 32.51
C ARG A 258 -8.34 -7.73 32.76
N ASN A 259 -7.56 -6.72 33.08
CA ASN A 259 -8.00 -5.34 33.31
C ASN A 259 -7.55 -4.35 32.21
N ARG A 260 -6.82 -4.78 31.18
CA ARG A 260 -6.43 -3.88 30.10
C ARG A 260 -7.61 -3.67 29.16
N GLU A 261 -7.96 -2.40 28.94
CA GLU A 261 -8.99 -2.00 27.97
C GLU A 261 -8.54 -2.37 26.55
N PHE A 262 -9.47 -2.89 25.73
CA PHE A 262 -9.23 -3.17 24.32
C PHE A 262 -8.83 -1.88 23.58
N SER A 263 -7.76 -1.92 22.80
CA SER A 263 -7.19 -0.72 22.18
C SER A 263 -7.14 -0.82 20.66
N LEU A 264 -7.60 0.24 20.02
CA LEU A 264 -7.72 0.40 18.57
C LEU A 264 -6.89 1.58 18.09
N LEU A 265 -6.01 1.34 17.10
CA LEU A 265 -5.30 2.40 16.38
C LEU A 265 -5.88 2.60 14.99
N LEU A 266 -6.30 3.82 14.71
CA LEU A 266 -6.76 4.28 13.40
C LEU A 266 -5.63 5.01 12.68
N VAL A 267 -5.23 4.51 11.52
CA VAL A 267 -4.02 4.97 10.83
C VAL A 267 -4.34 5.71 9.54
N LYS A 268 -3.73 6.87 9.35
CA LYS A 268 -3.60 7.57 8.07
C LYS A 268 -2.18 7.44 7.58
N SER A 269 -1.97 6.73 6.48
CA SER A 269 -0.64 6.55 5.89
C SER A 269 -0.20 7.79 5.12
N ALA A 270 1.10 8.08 5.16
CA ALA A 270 1.72 9.00 4.22
C ALA A 270 1.89 8.33 2.85
N ILE A 271 1.92 9.14 1.80
CA ILE A 271 2.25 8.73 0.44
C ILE A 271 3.46 9.53 -0.03
N ASP A 272 4.43 8.86 -0.63
CA ASP A 272 5.66 9.51 -1.10
C ASP A 272 5.51 10.12 -2.49
N PHE A 273 4.58 9.62 -3.27
CA PHE A 273 4.43 9.99 -4.66
C PHE A 273 2.96 9.95 -5.10
N PRO A 274 2.52 10.81 -6.02
CA PRO A 274 3.28 11.89 -6.68
C PRO A 274 3.20 13.22 -5.94
N ILE A 275 2.54 13.27 -4.80
CA ILE A 275 2.08 14.51 -4.18
C ILE A 275 2.39 14.48 -2.68
N LYS A 276 3.68 14.57 -2.39
CA LYS A 276 4.12 14.83 -1.04
C LYS A 276 3.56 16.19 -0.61
N ASP A 277 2.77 16.25 0.45
CA ASP A 277 2.18 17.46 1.04
C ASP A 277 1.02 18.18 0.30
N TYR A 278 0.47 17.60 -0.75
CA TYR A 278 -0.52 18.31 -1.58
C TYR A 278 -1.83 18.66 -0.84
N ASP A 279 -2.27 17.83 0.08
CA ASP A 279 -3.56 17.99 0.80
C ASP A 279 -3.42 17.63 2.27
N PHE A 280 -2.46 18.32 2.96
CA PHE A 280 -2.37 18.13 4.39
C PHE A 280 -3.56 18.79 5.08
N GLY A 281 -4.32 17.99 5.78
CA GLY A 281 -5.46 18.39 6.58
C GLY A 281 -5.78 17.28 7.58
N VAL A 282 -6.63 17.59 8.53
CA VAL A 282 -7.07 16.63 9.54
C VAL A 282 -7.80 15.46 8.85
N PRO A 283 -7.47 14.20 9.14
CA PRO A 283 -8.19 13.06 8.61
C PRO A 283 -9.54 12.89 9.35
N LEU A 284 -10.47 13.79 9.07
CA LEU A 284 -11.74 13.93 9.81
C LEU A 284 -12.53 12.62 9.92
N GLY A 285 -12.45 11.74 8.93
CA GLY A 285 -13.11 10.43 8.99
C GLY A 285 -12.60 9.55 10.13
N LEU A 286 -11.30 9.57 10.42
CA LEU A 286 -10.73 8.81 11.55
C LEU A 286 -11.08 9.45 12.89
N TRP A 287 -11.05 10.77 12.97
CA TRP A 287 -11.42 11.50 14.16
C TRP A 287 -12.93 11.41 14.47
N LEU A 288 -13.77 11.31 13.44
CA LEU A 288 -15.18 11.02 13.59
C LEU A 288 -15.41 9.63 14.21
N LEU A 289 -14.64 8.62 13.77
CA LEU A 289 -14.69 7.29 14.37
C LEU A 289 -14.30 7.35 15.85
N LYS A 290 -13.19 7.99 16.20
CA LYS A 290 -12.77 8.18 17.60
C LYS A 290 -13.85 8.90 18.43
N SER A 291 -14.38 9.99 17.90
CA SER A 291 -15.47 10.74 18.55
C SER A 291 -16.70 9.87 18.80
N TYR A 292 -17.08 9.05 17.83
CA TYR A 292 -18.22 8.14 17.99
C TYR A 292 -18.01 7.14 19.13
N PHE A 293 -16.81 6.56 19.27
CA PHE A 293 -16.49 5.66 20.39
C PHE A 293 -16.55 6.40 21.74
N ASN A 294 -16.03 7.62 21.81
CA ASN A 294 -16.09 8.45 23.00
C ASN A 294 -17.55 8.70 23.46
N LEU A 295 -18.45 9.03 22.49
CA LEU A 295 -19.87 9.25 22.74
C LEU A 295 -20.59 8.01 23.28
N GLN A 296 -20.16 6.81 22.92
CA GLN A 296 -20.75 5.56 23.40
C GLN A 296 -20.33 5.20 24.84
N GLY A 297 -19.40 5.94 25.45
CA GLY A 297 -18.92 5.66 26.82
C GLY A 297 -18.28 4.27 26.98
N THR A 298 -17.67 3.76 25.92
CA THR A 298 -17.06 2.42 25.89
C THR A 298 -15.71 2.40 26.61
N LYS A 299 -15.31 1.21 27.11
CA LYS A 299 -13.95 0.94 27.61
C LYS A 299 -12.94 0.63 26.50
N ILE A 300 -13.30 0.83 25.23
CA ILE A 300 -12.38 0.65 24.11
C ILE A 300 -11.58 1.94 23.92
N ASN A 301 -10.26 1.86 24.07
CA ASN A 301 -9.35 2.99 23.83
C ASN A 301 -9.09 3.14 22.34
N VAL A 302 -9.49 4.28 21.74
CA VAL A 302 -9.27 4.55 20.31
C VAL A 302 -8.29 5.71 20.15
N GLN A 303 -7.23 5.48 19.39
CA GLN A 303 -6.25 6.49 19.03
C GLN A 303 -6.17 6.68 17.51
N VAL A 304 -5.81 7.87 17.08
CA VAL A 304 -5.55 8.22 15.68
C VAL A 304 -4.07 8.45 15.51
N TYR A 305 -3.46 7.79 14.53
CA TYR A 305 -2.08 8.00 14.11
C TYR A 305 -2.06 8.52 12.67
N ASP A 306 -1.64 9.76 12.49
CA ASP A 306 -1.45 10.35 11.17
C ASP A 306 0.05 10.45 10.86
N GLU A 307 0.55 9.53 10.05
CA GLU A 307 1.96 9.49 9.66
C GLU A 307 2.40 10.78 8.96
N ARG A 308 1.50 11.45 8.23
CA ARG A 308 1.80 12.73 7.56
C ARG A 308 2.09 13.84 8.58
N LEU A 309 1.38 13.83 9.70
CA LEU A 309 1.61 14.76 10.81
C LEU A 309 2.92 14.45 11.53
N GLU A 310 3.20 13.19 11.80
CA GLU A 310 4.44 12.78 12.47
C GLU A 310 5.68 13.12 11.64
N LEU A 311 5.62 12.93 10.32
CA LEU A 311 6.67 13.38 9.42
C LEU A 311 6.90 14.90 9.47
N ARG A 312 5.84 15.70 9.62
CA ARG A 312 5.94 17.17 9.77
C ARG A 312 6.52 17.58 11.12
N LYS A 313 6.22 16.83 12.17
CA LYS A 313 6.82 17.02 13.51
C LYS A 313 8.30 16.60 13.53
N GLY A 314 8.82 15.96 12.49
CA GLY A 314 10.16 15.37 12.47
C GLY A 314 10.29 14.14 13.38
N SER A 315 9.18 13.57 13.80
CA SER A 315 9.09 12.38 14.65
C SER A 315 9.00 11.13 13.77
N VAL A 316 10.08 10.36 13.69
CA VAL A 316 10.11 9.11 12.90
C VAL A 316 10.25 7.94 13.87
N SER A 317 9.14 7.50 14.45
CA SER A 317 9.09 6.24 15.17
C SER A 317 8.85 5.08 14.21
N LYS A 318 9.43 3.92 14.47
CA LYS A 318 9.13 2.71 13.69
C LYS A 318 7.68 2.30 13.92
N PHE A 319 6.98 1.94 12.85
CA PHE A 319 5.57 1.57 12.96
C PHE A 319 5.35 0.36 13.87
N GLU A 320 6.32 -0.59 13.89
CA GLU A 320 6.33 -1.73 14.78
C GLU A 320 6.27 -1.35 16.28
N ASP A 321 6.93 -0.25 16.65
CA ASP A 321 6.97 0.22 18.03
C ASP A 321 5.66 0.91 18.40
N ILE A 322 5.10 1.69 17.46
CA ILE A 322 3.82 2.39 17.65
C ILE A 322 2.68 1.43 17.94
N ILE A 323 2.62 0.29 17.21
CA ILE A 323 1.50 -0.65 17.31
C ILE A 323 1.57 -1.62 18.48
N GLN A 324 2.64 -1.60 19.28
CA GLN A 324 2.84 -2.60 20.37
C GLN A 324 1.66 -2.65 21.33
N ASP A 325 1.16 -1.49 21.75
CA ASP A 325 0.13 -1.36 22.78
C ASP A 325 -1.31 -1.45 22.27
N TYR A 326 -1.50 -1.75 20.98
CA TYR A 326 -2.84 -1.84 20.39
C TYR A 326 -3.21 -3.29 20.07
N ASP A 327 -4.48 -3.62 20.19
CA ASP A 327 -5.03 -4.93 19.88
C ASP A 327 -5.47 -5.01 18.42
N MET A 328 -5.99 -3.90 17.89
CA MET A 328 -6.55 -3.79 16.55
C MET A 328 -5.98 -2.58 15.81
N ILE A 329 -5.62 -2.77 14.56
CA ILE A 329 -5.05 -1.73 13.69
C ILE A 329 -5.94 -1.57 12.46
N GLY A 330 -6.41 -0.35 12.23
CA GLY A 330 -7.22 -0.01 11.05
C GLY A 330 -6.59 1.07 10.19
N VAL A 331 -6.60 0.90 8.88
CA VAL A 331 -6.06 1.89 7.93
C VAL A 331 -7.16 2.41 7.03
N SER A 332 -7.26 3.73 6.91
CA SER A 332 -8.16 4.38 5.94
C SER A 332 -7.44 4.56 4.62
N ILE A 333 -8.07 4.12 3.50
CA ILE A 333 -7.42 4.08 2.19
C ILE A 333 -8.25 4.72 1.06
N CYS A 334 -7.56 5.46 0.21
CA CYS A 334 -7.96 5.71 -1.17
C CYS A 334 -7.00 4.97 -2.13
N SER A 335 -7.22 5.03 -3.44
CA SER A 335 -6.45 4.22 -4.41
C SER A 335 -4.94 4.36 -4.23
N CYS A 336 -4.41 5.57 -4.12
CA CYS A 336 -2.97 5.81 -4.00
C CYS A 336 -2.39 5.44 -2.62
N GLU A 337 -3.22 5.22 -1.63
CA GLU A 337 -2.80 4.84 -0.28
C GLU A 337 -2.77 3.32 -0.06
N VAL A 338 -3.25 2.52 -1.02
CA VAL A 338 -3.27 1.06 -0.92
C VAL A 338 -1.87 0.47 -0.68
N PRO A 339 -0.82 0.83 -1.44
CA PRO A 339 0.51 0.24 -1.22
C PRO A 339 1.06 0.48 0.19
N PRO A 340 1.14 1.71 0.71
CA PRO A 340 1.66 1.94 2.07
C PRO A 340 0.75 1.37 3.16
N ALA A 341 -0.57 1.25 2.94
CA ALA A 341 -1.49 0.64 3.87
C ALA A 341 -1.27 -0.87 3.98
N ILE A 342 -1.11 -1.58 2.86
CA ILE A 342 -0.82 -3.01 2.84
C ILE A 342 0.48 -3.31 3.59
N GLU A 343 1.52 -2.49 3.41
CA GLU A 343 2.78 -2.66 4.15
C GLU A 343 2.57 -2.54 5.66
N LYS A 344 1.85 -1.52 6.12
CA LYS A 344 1.54 -1.35 7.54
C LYS A 344 0.70 -2.47 8.12
N LEU A 345 -0.32 -2.93 7.38
CA LEU A 345 -1.16 -4.05 7.82
C LEU A 345 -0.38 -5.36 7.87
N ARG A 346 0.59 -5.55 6.96
CA ARG A 346 1.49 -6.70 6.99
C ARG A 346 2.35 -6.70 8.26
N ILE A 347 2.94 -5.55 8.60
CA ILE A 347 3.68 -5.35 9.84
C ILE A 347 2.78 -5.64 11.05
N ALA A 348 1.58 -5.07 11.08
CA ALA A 348 0.63 -5.30 12.17
C ALA A 348 0.26 -6.79 12.30
N LYS A 349 0.01 -7.47 11.18
CA LYS A 349 -0.32 -8.90 11.16
C LYS A 349 0.83 -9.77 11.64
N GLN A 350 2.07 -9.46 11.27
CA GLN A 350 3.27 -10.14 11.76
C GLN A 350 3.44 -9.99 13.28
N LYS A 351 2.95 -8.89 13.85
CA LYS A 351 2.92 -8.65 15.30
C LYS A 351 1.68 -9.25 15.99
N GLY A 352 0.89 -10.05 15.29
CA GLY A 352 -0.29 -10.73 15.83
C GLY A 352 -1.47 -9.80 16.09
N LYS A 353 -1.51 -8.60 15.48
CA LYS A 353 -2.61 -7.65 15.64
C LYS A 353 -3.80 -8.04 14.76
N ILE A 354 -5.00 -7.67 15.21
CA ILE A 354 -6.20 -7.72 14.38
C ILE A 354 -6.13 -6.55 13.40
N THR A 355 -6.50 -6.78 12.14
CA THR A 355 -6.32 -5.78 11.08
C THR A 355 -7.58 -5.53 10.29
N PHE A 356 -7.84 -4.27 9.94
CA PHE A 356 -8.93 -3.93 9.04
C PHE A 356 -8.57 -2.75 8.14
N VAL A 357 -9.34 -2.62 7.06
CA VAL A 357 -9.28 -1.47 6.17
C VAL A 357 -10.65 -0.82 6.04
N GLY A 358 -10.64 0.50 5.93
CA GLY A 358 -11.80 1.35 5.64
C GLY A 358 -11.46 2.43 4.62
N GLY A 359 -12.40 3.29 4.30
CA GLY A 359 -12.22 4.39 3.36
C GLY A 359 -12.77 4.11 1.97
N ILE A 360 -12.65 5.11 1.09
CA ILE A 360 -13.36 5.14 -0.19
C ILE A 360 -12.98 4.01 -1.15
N PHE A 361 -11.73 3.53 -1.10
CA PHE A 361 -11.27 2.43 -1.96
C PHE A 361 -11.92 1.10 -1.57
N CYS A 362 -12.29 0.92 -0.30
CA CYS A 362 -12.92 -0.30 0.17
C CYS A 362 -14.28 -0.55 -0.50
N SER A 363 -15.05 0.52 -0.74
CA SER A 363 -16.35 0.42 -1.39
C SER A 363 -16.19 -0.02 -2.84
N SER A 364 -16.55 -1.26 -3.14
CA SER A 364 -16.47 -1.93 -4.43
C SER A 364 -15.16 -2.68 -4.74
N ASN A 365 -14.22 -2.77 -3.80
CA ASN A 365 -12.99 -3.55 -3.94
C ASN A 365 -12.77 -4.51 -2.75
N GLU A 366 -13.85 -4.92 -2.11
CA GLU A 366 -13.83 -5.74 -0.88
C GLU A 366 -13.16 -7.09 -1.13
N LYS A 367 -13.52 -7.76 -2.24
CA LYS A 367 -12.93 -9.04 -2.62
C LYS A 367 -11.42 -8.93 -2.83
N TYR A 368 -10.97 -7.92 -3.58
CA TYR A 368 -9.55 -7.67 -3.81
C TYR A 368 -8.77 -7.47 -2.51
N LEU A 369 -9.34 -6.70 -1.57
CA LEU A 369 -8.70 -6.43 -0.29
C LEU A 369 -8.63 -7.67 0.61
N LEU A 370 -9.66 -8.51 0.63
CA LEU A 370 -9.69 -9.74 1.42
C LEU A 370 -8.81 -10.87 0.88
N GLU A 371 -8.28 -10.73 -0.33
CA GLU A 371 -7.27 -11.65 -0.86
C GLU A 371 -5.90 -11.46 -0.16
N TYR A 372 -5.65 -10.31 0.47
CA TYR A 372 -4.45 -10.11 1.29
C TYR A 372 -4.62 -10.82 2.64
N SER A 373 -3.66 -11.69 2.99
CA SER A 373 -3.66 -12.41 4.27
C SER A 373 -3.46 -11.49 5.48
N CYS A 374 -2.95 -10.29 5.23
CA CYS A 374 -2.76 -9.27 6.25
C CYS A 374 -4.01 -8.43 6.54
N ILE A 375 -5.17 -8.72 5.94
CA ILE A 375 -6.43 -8.03 6.18
C ILE A 375 -7.46 -9.04 6.72
N ASP A 376 -7.93 -8.80 7.94
CA ASP A 376 -8.96 -9.63 8.56
C ASP A 376 -10.37 -9.13 8.18
N TYR A 377 -10.55 -7.81 8.15
CA TYR A 377 -11.87 -7.18 7.92
C TYR A 377 -11.80 -6.03 6.93
N VAL A 378 -12.85 -5.87 6.13
CA VAL A 378 -13.08 -4.70 5.28
C VAL A 378 -14.36 -4.00 5.73
N ILE A 379 -14.28 -2.69 5.98
CA ILE A 379 -15.41 -1.89 6.46
C ILE A 379 -15.64 -0.73 5.49
N PRO A 380 -16.45 -0.92 4.43
CA PRO A 380 -16.73 0.10 3.45
C PRO A 380 -17.74 1.15 3.94
N GLY A 381 -17.75 2.33 3.32
CA GLY A 381 -18.72 3.39 3.57
C GLY A 381 -18.57 4.06 4.93
N VAL A 382 -19.68 4.42 5.56
CA VAL A 382 -19.70 5.06 6.88
C VAL A 382 -19.51 4.01 7.96
N SER A 383 -18.31 3.92 8.48
CA SER A 383 -17.82 2.79 9.30
C SER A 383 -18.09 2.90 10.80
N THR A 384 -18.78 3.94 11.30
CA THR A 384 -18.92 4.22 12.75
C THR A 384 -19.54 3.05 13.53
N VAL A 385 -20.76 2.67 13.21
CA VAL A 385 -21.48 1.59 13.89
C VAL A 385 -20.88 0.22 13.61
N PRO A 386 -20.53 -0.13 12.35
CA PRO A 386 -19.88 -1.41 12.06
C PRO A 386 -18.60 -1.62 12.85
N LEU A 387 -17.68 -0.64 12.85
CA LEU A 387 -16.43 -0.71 13.58
C LEU A 387 -16.64 -0.82 15.09
N TYR A 388 -17.57 -0.04 15.62
CA TYR A 388 -17.90 -0.09 17.04
C TYR A 388 -18.39 -1.48 17.47
N LYS A 389 -19.35 -2.06 16.74
CA LYS A 389 -19.85 -3.42 17.01
C LYS A 389 -18.77 -4.47 16.88
N LEU A 390 -17.97 -4.40 15.82
CA LEU A 390 -16.83 -5.30 15.62
C LEU A 390 -15.87 -5.24 16.82
N SER A 391 -15.46 -4.05 17.22
CA SER A 391 -14.53 -3.87 18.34
C SER A 391 -15.12 -4.36 19.66
N GLN A 392 -16.42 -4.21 19.90
CA GLN A 392 -17.08 -4.73 21.08
C GLN A 392 -17.08 -6.27 21.12
N GLU A 393 -17.38 -6.92 20.00
CA GLU A 393 -17.39 -8.38 19.93
C GLU A 393 -15.98 -8.95 20.11
N LEU A 394 -14.97 -8.37 19.45
CA LEU A 394 -13.59 -8.79 19.60
C LEU A 394 -13.05 -8.57 21.03
N ALA A 395 -13.44 -7.48 21.68
CA ALA A 395 -13.08 -7.22 23.08
C ALA A 395 -13.68 -8.25 24.06
N LYS A 396 -14.90 -8.75 23.80
CA LYS A 396 -15.55 -9.79 24.62
C LYS A 396 -14.91 -11.18 24.44
N GLN A 397 -14.55 -11.52 23.20
CA GLN A 397 -14.11 -12.87 22.81
C GLN A 397 -12.62 -13.11 22.99
N GLY A 398 -11.84 -12.14 23.49
CA GLY A 398 -10.40 -12.30 23.72
C GLY A 398 -9.58 -12.41 22.41
N HIS A 399 -10.00 -11.67 21.37
CA HIS A 399 -9.26 -11.44 20.13
C HIS A 399 -9.43 -12.45 18.98
N VAL A 400 -10.24 -13.50 19.13
CA VAL A 400 -10.50 -14.47 18.04
C VAL A 400 -11.99 -14.70 17.89
N ASP A 401 -12.53 -14.50 16.69
CA ASP A 401 -13.91 -14.86 16.38
C ASP A 401 -14.01 -16.36 16.05
N GLU A 402 -13.95 -17.21 17.08
CA GLU A 402 -14.11 -18.66 16.92
C GLU A 402 -15.54 -19.08 16.59
N GLY A 403 -16.51 -18.21 16.88
CA GLY A 403 -17.94 -18.51 16.71
C GLY A 403 -18.59 -17.95 15.44
N GLY A 404 -17.88 -17.15 14.63
CA GLY A 404 -18.42 -16.54 13.42
C GLY A 404 -19.47 -15.43 13.68
N THR A 405 -19.56 -14.88 14.88
CA THR A 405 -20.51 -13.81 15.24
C THR A 405 -20.23 -12.52 14.53
N VAL A 406 -18.99 -12.25 14.17
CA VAL A 406 -18.57 -11.06 13.42
C VAL A 406 -19.13 -11.06 11.99
N ASP A 407 -19.33 -12.23 11.39
CA ASP A 407 -19.84 -12.37 10.02
C ASP A 407 -21.29 -11.85 9.86
N TYR A 408 -22.02 -11.66 10.95
CA TYR A 408 -23.39 -11.12 10.98
C TYR A 408 -23.46 -9.62 11.27
N ILE A 409 -22.32 -8.95 11.50
CA ILE A 409 -22.31 -7.49 11.73
C ILE A 409 -22.49 -6.78 10.39
N THR A 410 -23.62 -6.13 10.19
CA THR A 410 -23.89 -5.35 8.97
C THR A 410 -22.81 -4.31 8.74
N GLY A 411 -22.18 -4.33 7.57
CA GLY A 411 -21.11 -3.41 7.19
C GLY A 411 -19.70 -3.86 7.58
N VAL A 412 -19.54 -5.05 8.19
CA VAL A 412 -18.25 -5.74 8.35
C VAL A 412 -18.17 -6.86 7.35
N ILE A 413 -17.17 -6.84 6.50
CA ILE A 413 -16.98 -7.81 5.43
C ILE A 413 -15.79 -8.69 5.74
N THR A 414 -16.01 -10.01 5.67
CA THR A 414 -15.04 -11.09 5.89
C THR A 414 -14.98 -12.00 4.66
N LYS A 415 -14.04 -12.91 4.62
CA LYS A 415 -13.99 -13.94 3.56
C LYS A 415 -15.23 -14.83 3.53
N LYS A 416 -15.92 -15.00 4.65
CA LYS A 416 -17.11 -15.89 4.78
C LYS A 416 -18.41 -15.24 4.31
N ASN A 417 -18.57 -13.91 4.48
CA ASN A 417 -19.79 -13.20 4.13
C ASN A 417 -19.70 -12.37 2.83
N LEU A 418 -18.62 -12.54 2.08
CA LEU A 418 -18.31 -11.77 0.87
C LEU A 418 -19.41 -11.80 -0.19
N ASP A 419 -20.11 -12.94 -0.35
CA ASP A 419 -21.16 -13.09 -1.35
C ASP A 419 -22.50 -12.43 -0.96
N ASN A 420 -22.65 -12.05 0.32
CA ASN A 420 -23.86 -11.44 0.89
C ASN A 420 -23.57 -10.05 1.45
N LEU A 421 -22.93 -9.19 0.66
CA LEU A 421 -22.49 -7.88 1.06
C LEU A 421 -23.63 -6.98 1.53
N THR A 422 -23.62 -6.61 2.80
CA THR A 422 -24.50 -5.60 3.35
C THR A 422 -23.69 -4.41 3.86
N VAL A 423 -23.79 -3.26 3.20
CA VAL A 423 -23.14 -2.03 3.63
C VAL A 423 -24.03 -1.31 4.64
N TRP A 424 -23.44 -0.88 5.74
CA TRP A 424 -24.13 -0.09 6.75
C TRP A 424 -24.61 1.26 6.19
N LYS A 425 -25.83 1.62 6.51
CA LYS A 425 -26.47 2.87 6.07
C LYS A 425 -26.96 3.62 7.31
N PRO A 426 -26.24 4.64 7.79
CA PRO A 426 -26.71 5.44 8.90
C PRO A 426 -27.97 6.23 8.54
N SER A 427 -28.80 6.54 9.52
CA SER A 427 -29.91 7.49 9.36
C SER A 427 -29.42 8.95 9.35
N GLN A 428 -28.35 9.20 10.08
CA GLN A 428 -27.73 10.51 10.24
C GLN A 428 -26.21 10.35 10.47
N LEU A 429 -25.42 11.35 10.09
CA LEU A 429 -24.00 11.39 10.44
C LEU A 429 -23.84 11.79 11.91
N PRO A 430 -22.97 11.12 12.66
CA PRO A 430 -22.59 11.57 13.98
C PRO A 430 -21.77 12.86 13.91
N ASP A 431 -21.80 13.63 14.99
CA ASP A 431 -20.98 14.82 15.16
C ASP A 431 -19.60 14.47 15.74
N ILE A 432 -18.62 15.33 15.50
CA ILE A 432 -17.36 15.31 16.24
C ILE A 432 -17.56 16.10 17.54
N GLU A 433 -17.39 15.45 18.68
CA GLU A 433 -17.52 16.09 19.98
C GLU A 433 -16.50 17.21 20.18
N LEU A 434 -16.86 18.25 20.94
CA LEU A 434 -15.94 19.33 21.28
C LEU A 434 -14.70 18.85 22.03
N ARG A 435 -14.79 17.77 22.82
CA ARG A 435 -13.64 17.14 23.45
C ARG A 435 -12.67 16.59 22.41
N THR A 436 -13.17 15.91 21.40
CA THR A 436 -12.35 15.39 20.28
C THR A 436 -11.76 16.54 19.46
N TRP A 437 -12.51 17.63 19.25
CA TRP A 437 -11.98 18.84 18.62
C TRP A 437 -10.83 19.48 19.42
N LYS A 438 -10.88 19.47 20.76
CA LYS A 438 -9.72 19.91 21.57
C LYS A 438 -8.47 19.09 21.31
N GLU A 439 -8.61 17.78 21.19
CA GLU A 439 -7.49 16.89 20.83
C GLU A 439 -6.96 17.22 19.44
N ILE A 440 -7.82 17.38 18.43
CA ILE A 440 -7.44 17.77 17.07
C ILE A 440 -6.69 19.11 17.07
N VAL A 441 -7.20 20.12 17.76
CA VAL A 441 -6.54 21.42 17.85
C VAL A 441 -5.16 21.32 18.50
N ALA A 442 -5.03 20.56 19.57
CA ALA A 442 -3.76 20.34 20.24
C ALA A 442 -2.73 19.64 19.37
N GLU A 443 -3.16 18.69 18.51
CA GLU A 443 -2.24 17.94 17.67
C GLU A 443 -1.88 18.63 16.36
N TYR A 444 -2.84 19.29 15.72
CA TYR A 444 -2.71 19.82 14.36
C TYR A 444 -2.60 21.34 14.29
N GLY A 445 -2.96 22.06 15.34
CA GLY A 445 -3.13 23.52 15.32
C GLY A 445 -1.94 24.26 14.70
N ASP A 446 -0.73 23.93 15.13
CA ASP A 446 0.52 24.58 14.68
C ASP A 446 0.84 24.29 13.19
N PHE A 447 0.23 23.27 12.59
CA PHE A 447 0.51 22.83 11.22
C PHE A 447 -0.55 23.27 10.20
N LEU A 448 -1.66 23.85 10.64
CA LEU A 448 -2.82 24.17 9.80
C LEU A 448 -2.87 25.65 9.39
N ASP A 449 -1.97 26.49 9.86
CA ASP A 449 -1.90 27.92 9.50
C ASP A 449 -3.27 28.62 9.59
N GLY A 450 -3.99 28.42 10.69
CA GLY A 450 -5.32 29.02 10.94
C GLY A 450 -6.43 28.57 10.00
N LYS A 451 -6.20 27.51 9.20
CA LYS A 451 -7.19 26.89 8.31
C LYS A 451 -7.60 25.53 8.83
N ILE A 452 -8.91 25.22 8.84
CA ILE A 452 -9.40 23.91 9.23
C ILE A 452 -10.52 23.44 8.32
N ASP A 453 -10.60 22.12 8.15
CA ASP A 453 -11.65 21.48 7.38
C ASP A 453 -12.84 21.13 8.29
N VAL A 454 -14.05 21.36 7.80
CA VAL A 454 -15.31 20.98 8.42
C VAL A 454 -16.25 20.39 7.37
N PHE A 455 -17.30 19.73 7.77
CA PHE A 455 -18.32 19.25 6.82
C PHE A 455 -19.71 19.42 7.40
N THR A 456 -20.69 19.72 6.56
CA THR A 456 -22.11 19.87 6.94
C THR A 456 -22.95 18.70 6.45
N THR A 457 -22.47 18.08 5.36
CA THR A 457 -23.07 16.89 4.72
C THR A 457 -21.98 15.91 4.29
N ARG A 458 -22.36 14.70 4.01
CA ARG A 458 -21.52 13.67 3.40
C ARG A 458 -22.30 12.90 2.37
N GLY A 459 -21.68 12.67 1.22
CA GLY A 459 -22.27 11.93 0.11
C GLY A 459 -22.90 12.80 -0.95
N CYS A 460 -23.25 12.17 -2.06
CA CYS A 460 -23.83 12.81 -3.23
C CYS A 460 -24.74 11.82 -3.95
N ASN A 461 -25.90 12.27 -4.42
CA ASN A 461 -26.85 11.47 -5.18
C ASN A 461 -26.68 11.59 -6.70
N ARG A 462 -25.65 12.27 -7.15
CA ARG A 462 -25.33 12.42 -8.57
C ARG A 462 -24.61 11.17 -9.11
N HIS A 463 -24.63 10.99 -10.44
CA HIS A 463 -24.14 9.81 -11.14
C HIS A 463 -22.89 10.08 -12.02
N CYS A 464 -22.09 11.09 -11.67
CA CYS A 464 -20.92 11.46 -12.46
C CYS A 464 -19.96 10.26 -12.61
N ALA A 465 -19.63 9.88 -13.86
CA ALA A 465 -18.89 8.65 -14.17
C ALA A 465 -17.46 8.61 -13.59
N PHE A 466 -16.85 9.77 -13.40
CA PHE A 466 -15.48 9.90 -12.85
C PHE A 466 -15.42 9.89 -11.32
N CYS A 467 -16.57 10.00 -10.64
CA CYS A 467 -16.62 10.26 -9.21
C CYS A 467 -16.81 8.97 -8.39
N SER A 468 -15.96 8.74 -7.39
CA SER A 468 -16.03 7.58 -6.51
C SER A 468 -16.98 7.77 -5.31
N VAL A 469 -17.37 9.00 -4.98
CA VAL A 469 -18.23 9.33 -3.82
C VAL A 469 -19.58 8.62 -3.88
N GLN A 470 -20.19 8.53 -5.07
CA GLN A 470 -21.47 7.82 -5.24
C GLN A 470 -21.41 6.34 -4.81
N LYS A 471 -20.23 5.70 -4.95
CA LYS A 471 -20.01 4.30 -4.58
C LYS A 471 -19.86 4.16 -3.06
N GLU A 472 -19.10 5.07 -2.43
CA GLU A 472 -18.91 5.11 -0.98
C GLU A 472 -20.23 5.33 -0.24
N CYS A 473 -21.00 6.32 -0.65
CA CYS A 473 -22.24 6.73 0.02
C CYS A 473 -23.50 6.06 -0.57
N GLN A 474 -23.35 5.17 -1.55
CA GLN A 474 -24.44 4.49 -2.24
C GLN A 474 -25.55 5.45 -2.69
N GLN A 475 -25.13 6.59 -3.30
CA GLN A 475 -26.01 7.65 -3.80
C GLN A 475 -26.88 8.30 -2.72
N ARG A 476 -26.48 8.20 -1.47
CA ARG A 476 -27.18 8.87 -0.34
C ARG A 476 -26.43 10.11 0.09
N ILE A 477 -27.17 10.98 0.71
CA ILE A 477 -26.64 12.18 1.34
C ILE A 477 -27.02 12.10 2.81
N TYR A 478 -26.05 12.31 3.67
CA TYR A 478 -26.19 12.32 5.11
C TYR A 478 -25.96 13.74 5.61
N GLN A 479 -26.89 14.25 6.43
CA GLN A 479 -26.79 15.58 7.03
C GLN A 479 -26.30 15.51 8.47
N ARG A 480 -25.70 16.61 8.91
CA ARG A 480 -25.44 16.90 10.33
C ARG A 480 -26.43 17.94 10.85
N ASP A 481 -26.60 18.00 12.14
CA ASP A 481 -27.42 19.01 12.80
C ASP A 481 -26.81 20.41 12.64
N GLU A 482 -27.64 21.42 12.29
CA GLU A 482 -27.16 22.78 12.04
C GLU A 482 -26.56 23.44 13.28
N ASN A 483 -27.20 23.23 14.46
CA ASN A 483 -26.69 23.83 15.69
C ASN A 483 -25.38 23.21 16.13
N SER A 484 -25.19 21.89 15.87
CA SER A 484 -23.94 21.22 16.11
C SER A 484 -22.81 21.78 15.24
N ILE A 485 -23.08 22.04 13.96
CA ILE A 485 -22.11 22.65 13.03
C ILE A 485 -21.73 24.06 13.51
N ILE A 486 -22.72 24.88 13.86
CA ILE A 486 -22.46 26.25 14.31
C ILE A 486 -21.63 26.24 15.61
N LYS A 487 -21.97 25.39 16.59
CA LYS A 487 -21.19 25.24 17.83
C LYS A 487 -19.74 24.82 17.55
N GLU A 488 -19.54 23.92 16.60
CA GLU A 488 -18.23 23.45 16.17
C GLU A 488 -17.40 24.59 15.56
N VAL A 489 -17.98 25.36 14.64
CA VAL A 489 -17.31 26.52 14.02
C VAL A 489 -16.95 27.57 15.06
N VAL A 490 -17.87 27.92 15.98
CA VAL A 490 -17.59 28.87 17.06
C VAL A 490 -16.44 28.37 17.94
N PHE A 491 -16.47 27.11 18.37
CA PHE A 491 -15.40 26.53 19.18
C PHE A 491 -14.05 26.61 18.49
N LEU A 492 -13.98 26.27 17.21
CA LEU A 492 -12.74 26.33 16.41
C LEU A 492 -12.29 27.77 16.17
N TYR A 493 -13.22 28.71 16.02
CA TYR A 493 -12.93 30.12 15.91
C TYR A 493 -12.27 30.65 17.21
N ASP A 494 -12.82 30.27 18.37
CA ASP A 494 -12.25 30.63 19.68
C ASP A 494 -10.87 29.99 19.90
N ALA A 495 -10.63 28.83 19.29
CA ALA A 495 -9.32 28.17 19.24
C ALA A 495 -8.30 28.81 18.27
N GLY A 496 -8.67 29.89 17.58
CA GLY A 496 -7.78 30.65 16.71
C GLY A 496 -7.92 30.42 15.22
N PHE A 497 -8.78 29.52 14.76
CA PHE A 497 -9.01 29.29 13.32
C PHE A 497 -9.90 30.40 12.73
N ARG A 498 -9.56 30.85 11.53
CA ARG A 498 -10.29 31.90 10.83
C ARG A 498 -10.77 31.48 9.43
N ARG A 499 -10.12 30.44 8.87
CA ARG A 499 -10.37 29.95 7.51
C ARG A 499 -10.93 28.54 7.55
N PHE A 500 -12.19 28.39 7.21
CA PHE A 500 -12.92 27.12 7.23
C PHE A 500 -13.13 26.60 5.83
N SER A 501 -12.68 25.38 5.54
CA SER A 501 -12.95 24.71 4.28
C SER A 501 -14.07 23.70 4.50
N ILE A 502 -15.25 23.98 3.96
CA ILE A 502 -16.38 23.06 4.01
C ILE A 502 -16.18 21.99 2.95
N LYS A 503 -16.02 20.74 3.41
CA LYS A 503 -15.63 19.59 2.56
C LYS A 503 -16.84 18.80 2.02
N ASP A 504 -18.01 19.39 2.04
CA ASP A 504 -19.17 18.79 1.38
C ASP A 504 -18.87 18.52 -0.08
N GLU A 505 -19.39 17.45 -0.64
CA GLU A 505 -19.21 17.10 -2.04
C GLU A 505 -19.83 18.14 -2.99
N ASP A 506 -20.96 18.70 -2.54
CA ASP A 506 -21.67 19.78 -3.19
C ASP A 506 -22.43 20.56 -2.14
N PHE A 507 -22.07 21.81 -1.94
CA PHE A 507 -22.58 22.62 -0.83
C PHE A 507 -24.07 22.93 -0.95
N PHE A 508 -24.60 23.05 -2.17
CA PHE A 508 -26.00 23.41 -2.39
C PHE A 508 -26.94 22.21 -2.59
N LEU A 509 -26.44 21.01 -2.51
CA LEU A 509 -27.20 19.78 -2.78
C LEU A 509 -28.46 19.61 -1.90
N TYR A 510 -28.46 20.19 -0.71
CA TYR A 510 -29.57 20.17 0.25
C TYR A 510 -30.43 21.43 0.28
N GLY A 511 -30.27 22.29 -0.73
CA GLY A 511 -30.98 23.56 -0.84
C GLY A 511 -30.21 24.73 -0.23
N LYS A 512 -30.37 25.88 -0.86
CA LYS A 512 -29.64 27.10 -0.52
C LYS A 512 -29.97 27.63 0.87
N ASP A 513 -31.23 27.58 1.28
CA ASP A 513 -31.69 28.22 2.53
C ASP A 513 -31.01 27.66 3.78
N ARG A 514 -30.90 26.35 3.88
CA ARG A 514 -30.17 25.70 4.98
C ARG A 514 -28.72 26.18 5.10
N LEU A 515 -28.06 26.26 3.97
CA LEU A 515 -26.64 26.58 3.94
C LEU A 515 -26.38 28.06 4.18
N PHE A 516 -27.21 28.94 3.61
CA PHE A 516 -27.19 30.36 3.94
C PHE A 516 -27.41 30.59 5.45
N ASN A 517 -28.36 29.85 6.06
CA ASN A 517 -28.60 29.94 7.48
C ASN A 517 -27.38 29.52 8.32
N ILE A 518 -26.72 28.43 7.97
CA ILE A 518 -25.49 27.96 8.68
C ILE A 518 -24.40 29.03 8.61
N ILE A 519 -24.00 29.47 7.38
CA ILE A 519 -22.90 30.41 7.23
C ILE A 519 -23.22 31.78 7.84
N LYS A 520 -24.46 32.25 7.68
CA LYS A 520 -24.96 33.47 8.32
C LYS A 520 -24.81 33.43 9.83
N LYS A 521 -25.34 32.39 10.48
CA LYS A 521 -25.26 32.22 11.93
C LYS A 521 -23.83 32.05 12.45
N CYS A 522 -22.99 31.41 11.68
CA CYS A 522 -21.55 31.34 11.98
C CYS A 522 -20.92 32.73 11.91
N HIS A 523 -21.20 33.49 10.85
CA HIS A 523 -20.66 34.84 10.65
C HIS A 523 -21.14 35.82 11.74
N GLU A 524 -22.42 35.75 12.11
CA GLU A 524 -22.98 36.58 13.21
C GLU A 524 -22.29 36.34 14.55
N LYS A 525 -21.77 35.14 14.80
CA LYS A 525 -21.05 34.75 16.02
C LYS A 525 -19.52 34.92 15.92
N CYS A 526 -18.99 34.96 14.72
CA CYS A 526 -17.56 34.93 14.42
C CYS A 526 -17.23 35.97 13.33
N ASN A 527 -16.98 37.21 13.71
CA ASN A 527 -16.87 38.35 12.79
C ASN A 527 -15.86 38.22 11.64
N GLU A 528 -14.75 37.48 11.86
CA GLU A 528 -13.67 37.35 10.87
C GLU A 528 -13.62 35.96 10.23
N VAL A 529 -14.68 35.17 10.41
CA VAL A 529 -14.73 33.82 9.81
C VAL A 529 -14.78 33.91 8.29
N THR A 530 -14.01 33.05 7.65
CA THR A 530 -14.06 32.92 6.19
C THR A 530 -14.27 31.47 5.77
N PHE A 531 -15.01 31.28 4.68
CA PHE A 531 -15.40 29.98 4.16
C PHE A 531 -14.86 29.74 2.76
N LYS A 532 -14.36 28.52 2.54
CA LYS A 532 -14.22 27.91 1.23
C LYS A 532 -15.29 26.84 1.07
N ILE A 533 -16.03 26.87 -0.03
CA ILE A 533 -17.09 25.91 -0.34
C ILE A 533 -16.85 25.24 -1.68
N ARG A 534 -17.54 24.13 -1.95
CA ARG A 534 -17.62 23.49 -3.26
C ARG A 534 -19.01 23.60 -3.81
N ALA A 535 -19.14 23.89 -5.09
CA ALA A 535 -20.42 24.02 -5.75
C ALA A 535 -20.37 23.49 -7.19
N ARG A 536 -21.50 23.01 -7.65
CA ARG A 536 -21.70 22.73 -9.08
C ARG A 536 -22.01 24.03 -9.83
N ALA A 537 -21.46 24.18 -11.02
CA ALA A 537 -21.71 25.37 -11.83
C ALA A 537 -23.18 25.52 -12.21
N ASP A 538 -23.84 24.43 -12.59
CA ASP A 538 -25.26 24.41 -12.96
C ASP A 538 -26.20 24.84 -11.82
N GLU A 539 -25.89 24.50 -10.57
CA GLU A 539 -26.67 24.96 -9.42
C GLU A 539 -26.50 26.45 -9.18
N MET A 540 -25.29 26.96 -9.29
CA MET A 540 -25.02 28.39 -9.16
C MET A 540 -25.70 29.22 -10.23
N ILE A 541 -25.76 28.69 -11.48
CA ILE A 541 -26.40 29.37 -12.62
C ILE A 541 -27.94 29.30 -12.50
N ASN A 542 -28.48 28.08 -12.24
CA ASN A 542 -29.92 27.85 -12.33
C ASN A 542 -30.70 28.30 -11.07
N GLN A 543 -30.06 28.32 -9.91
CA GLN A 543 -30.73 28.70 -8.63
C GLN A 543 -30.58 30.19 -8.31
N ASP A 544 -29.96 30.97 -9.16
CA ASP A 544 -29.67 32.41 -8.98
C ASP A 544 -29.11 32.69 -7.57
N ILE A 545 -27.99 32.05 -7.26
CA ILE A 545 -27.33 32.16 -5.96
C ILE A 545 -26.76 33.57 -5.79
N ASP A 546 -27.17 34.25 -4.74
CA ASP A 546 -26.68 35.59 -4.41
C ASP A 546 -25.23 35.54 -3.90
N LEU A 547 -24.28 35.81 -4.82
CA LEU A 547 -22.86 35.85 -4.54
C LEU A 547 -22.46 36.98 -3.59
N LYS A 548 -23.18 38.12 -3.60
CA LYS A 548 -22.89 39.23 -2.70
C LYS A 548 -23.19 38.85 -1.27
N THR A 549 -24.37 38.24 -1.02
CA THR A 549 -24.73 37.72 0.29
C THR A 549 -23.77 36.61 0.75
N LEU A 550 -23.30 35.74 -0.15
CA LEU A 550 -22.25 34.75 0.20
C LEU A 550 -20.97 35.44 0.67
N TYR A 551 -20.53 36.50 -0.03
CA TYR A 551 -19.36 37.28 0.38
C TYR A 551 -19.57 37.96 1.75
N GLU A 552 -20.73 38.56 1.96
CA GLU A 552 -21.09 39.19 3.22
C GLU A 552 -21.05 38.21 4.40
N TYR A 553 -21.47 36.96 4.20
CA TYR A 553 -21.40 35.90 5.20
C TYR A 553 -20.06 35.16 5.25
N GLY A 554 -19.02 35.74 4.68
CA GLY A 554 -17.65 35.26 4.84
C GLY A 554 -17.16 34.26 3.79
N VAL A 555 -17.92 33.92 2.74
CA VAL A 555 -17.41 33.08 1.66
C VAL A 555 -16.34 33.83 0.89
N ARG A 556 -15.15 33.26 0.75
CA ARG A 556 -13.99 33.86 0.07
C ARG A 556 -13.47 33.03 -1.08
N GLU A 557 -13.84 31.76 -1.16
CA GLU A 557 -13.44 30.88 -2.26
C GLU A 557 -14.58 29.89 -2.56
N ILE A 558 -14.94 29.75 -3.84
CA ILE A 558 -15.86 28.73 -4.33
C ILE A 558 -15.11 27.83 -5.31
N GLN A 559 -15.04 26.54 -5.00
CA GLN A 559 -14.48 25.53 -5.89
C GLN A 559 -15.59 25.00 -6.80
N TYR A 560 -15.51 25.33 -8.09
CA TYR A 560 -16.44 24.89 -9.11
C TYR A 560 -15.98 23.60 -9.78
N GLY A 561 -16.82 22.57 -9.79
CA GLY A 561 -16.66 21.42 -10.65
C GLY A 561 -17.17 21.75 -12.06
N LEU A 562 -16.32 22.29 -12.93
CA LEU A 562 -16.67 22.64 -14.29
C LEU A 562 -16.50 21.46 -15.26
N GLU A 563 -15.45 20.70 -15.08
CA GLU A 563 -15.00 19.50 -15.78
C GLU A 563 -14.61 19.74 -17.23
N THR A 564 -15.46 20.34 -18.05
CA THR A 564 -15.22 20.60 -19.48
C THR A 564 -16.08 21.78 -19.98
N LEU A 565 -15.66 22.40 -21.08
CA LEU A 565 -16.44 23.42 -21.80
C LEU A 565 -17.45 22.83 -22.78
N ASP A 566 -17.37 21.53 -23.05
CA ASP A 566 -18.13 20.84 -24.11
C ASP A 566 -19.33 20.08 -23.54
N GLU A 567 -20.53 20.41 -24.01
CA GLU A 567 -21.77 19.77 -23.53
C GLU A 567 -21.82 18.25 -23.83
N THR A 568 -21.20 17.81 -24.93
CA THR A 568 -21.16 16.40 -25.30
C THR A 568 -20.29 15.62 -24.31
N LEU A 569 -19.16 16.20 -23.91
CA LEU A 569 -18.30 15.63 -22.88
C LEU A 569 -18.96 15.65 -21.51
N LEU A 570 -19.74 16.68 -21.15
CA LEU A 570 -20.54 16.70 -19.92
C LEU A 570 -21.54 15.55 -19.88
N ARG A 571 -22.21 15.26 -21.01
CA ARG A 571 -23.13 14.10 -21.13
C ARG A 571 -22.38 12.79 -21.00
N LYS A 572 -21.21 12.66 -21.62
CA LYS A 572 -20.37 11.46 -21.54
C LYS A 572 -19.99 11.14 -20.09
N VAL A 573 -19.55 12.13 -19.32
CA VAL A 573 -19.25 11.95 -17.90
C VAL A 573 -20.47 11.93 -16.99
N ARG A 574 -21.67 11.94 -17.56
CA ARG A 574 -22.94 11.90 -16.80
C ARG A 574 -23.02 12.99 -15.73
N LYS A 575 -22.54 14.19 -16.04
CA LYS A 575 -22.60 15.32 -15.10
C LYS A 575 -24.05 15.72 -14.80
N GLY A 576 -24.97 15.48 -15.74
CA GLY A 576 -26.40 15.75 -15.58
C GLY A 576 -26.74 17.23 -15.60
N CYS A 577 -25.93 18.05 -16.23
CA CYS A 577 -26.09 19.49 -16.33
C CYS A 577 -25.90 19.98 -17.78
N ARG A 578 -26.36 21.18 -18.05
CA ARG A 578 -26.15 21.90 -19.32
C ARG A 578 -25.69 23.29 -19.00
N TYR A 579 -24.59 23.71 -19.60
CA TYR A 579 -24.07 25.05 -19.64
C TYR A 579 -23.07 25.14 -20.82
N ASP A 580 -22.88 26.32 -21.35
CA ASP A 580 -21.87 26.58 -22.37
C ASP A 580 -20.70 27.38 -21.80
N SER A 581 -19.72 27.68 -22.65
CA SER A 581 -18.54 28.45 -22.25
C SER A 581 -18.89 29.90 -21.86
N LYS A 582 -19.98 30.47 -22.39
CA LYS A 582 -20.44 31.79 -21.99
C LYS A 582 -21.03 31.79 -20.61
N ASP A 583 -21.89 30.82 -20.29
CA ASP A 583 -22.46 30.65 -18.96
C ASP A 583 -21.35 30.52 -17.89
N LEU A 584 -20.33 29.76 -18.20
CA LEU A 584 -19.19 29.58 -17.31
C LEU A 584 -18.36 30.85 -17.17
N SER A 585 -18.09 31.55 -18.26
CA SER A 585 -17.39 32.82 -18.22
C SER A 585 -18.15 33.86 -17.38
N ASP A 586 -19.46 33.94 -17.56
CA ASP A 586 -20.34 34.86 -16.81
C ASP A 586 -20.36 34.50 -15.31
N LEU A 587 -20.43 33.20 -14.96
CA LEU A 587 -20.38 32.75 -13.57
C LEU A 587 -19.03 33.13 -12.93
N ILE A 588 -17.91 32.82 -13.58
CA ILE A 588 -16.57 33.11 -13.06
C ILE A 588 -16.39 34.63 -12.88
N ARG A 589 -16.80 35.44 -13.85
CA ARG A 589 -16.72 36.90 -13.78
C ARG A 589 -17.54 37.46 -12.64
N LYS A 590 -18.83 37.10 -12.54
CA LYS A 590 -19.70 37.49 -11.40
C LYS A 590 -19.12 37.12 -10.05
N THR A 591 -18.51 35.92 -9.94
CA THR A 591 -17.86 35.45 -8.72
C THR A 591 -16.69 36.35 -8.35
N THR A 592 -15.81 36.64 -9.30
CA THR A 592 -14.60 37.46 -9.07
C THR A 592 -14.96 38.95 -8.82
N GLU A 593 -15.99 39.48 -9.46
CA GLU A 593 -16.53 40.82 -9.19
C GLU A 593 -17.05 40.98 -7.77
N CYS A 594 -17.52 39.91 -7.18
CA CYS A 594 -17.88 39.87 -5.76
C CYS A 594 -16.68 39.66 -4.80
N ASN A 595 -15.43 39.75 -5.27
CA ASN A 595 -14.22 39.47 -4.51
C ASN A 595 -14.15 38.07 -3.92
N ILE A 596 -14.80 37.09 -4.55
CA ILE A 596 -14.73 35.68 -4.20
C ILE A 596 -13.78 35.00 -5.20
N VAL A 597 -12.87 34.17 -4.70
CA VAL A 597 -11.97 33.39 -5.55
C VAL A 597 -12.76 32.29 -6.25
N ALA A 598 -12.81 32.35 -7.58
CA ALA A 598 -13.33 31.30 -8.43
C ALA A 598 -12.24 30.23 -8.62
N ASN A 599 -12.43 29.07 -8.01
CA ASN A 599 -11.50 27.94 -8.11
C ASN A 599 -12.08 26.91 -9.08
N CYS A 600 -11.62 26.93 -10.33
CA CYS A 600 -12.18 26.23 -11.48
C CYS A 600 -11.52 24.87 -11.69
N SER A 601 -12.25 23.77 -11.55
CA SER A 601 -11.75 22.41 -11.74
C SER A 601 -12.15 21.87 -13.11
N PHE A 602 -11.15 21.40 -13.88
CA PHE A 602 -11.31 20.80 -15.21
C PHE A 602 -10.68 19.41 -15.25
N ILE A 603 -11.18 18.58 -16.17
CA ILE A 603 -10.68 17.22 -16.44
C ILE A 603 -10.21 17.12 -17.88
N LEU A 604 -8.97 16.68 -18.08
CA LEU A 604 -8.43 16.31 -19.39
C LEU A 604 -8.47 14.80 -19.56
N GLY A 605 -8.68 14.33 -20.79
CA GLY A 605 -8.70 12.91 -21.12
C GLY A 605 -10.04 12.23 -20.85
N ILE A 606 -11.15 12.96 -20.89
CA ILE A 606 -12.51 12.39 -20.81
C ILE A 606 -12.79 11.44 -21.97
N GLY A 607 -12.15 11.70 -23.14
CA GLY A 607 -12.36 10.96 -24.38
C GLY A 607 -13.39 11.63 -25.28
N GLY A 608 -12.97 11.93 -26.51
CA GLY A 608 -13.72 12.70 -27.49
C GLY A 608 -13.26 14.14 -27.63
N GLU A 609 -12.31 14.59 -26.81
CA GLU A 609 -11.67 15.88 -26.98
C GLU A 609 -10.92 15.94 -28.31
N THR A 610 -10.87 17.13 -28.88
CA THR A 610 -10.12 17.45 -30.13
C THR A 610 -9.01 18.45 -29.84
N LYS A 611 -8.12 18.64 -30.79
CA LYS A 611 -7.10 19.67 -30.72
C LYS A 611 -7.70 21.06 -30.60
N GLU A 612 -8.76 21.32 -31.36
CA GLU A 612 -9.51 22.57 -31.34
C GLU A 612 -10.13 22.82 -29.96
N TYR A 613 -10.65 21.77 -29.29
CA TYR A 613 -11.17 21.88 -27.95
C TYR A 613 -10.07 22.32 -26.97
N TYR A 614 -8.87 21.73 -27.03
CA TYR A 614 -7.79 22.14 -26.15
C TYR A 614 -7.27 23.54 -26.40
N HIS A 615 -7.26 24.00 -27.68
CA HIS A 615 -6.99 25.40 -27.99
C HIS A 615 -8.09 26.32 -27.43
N SER A 616 -9.35 25.96 -27.61
CA SER A 616 -10.47 26.73 -27.05
C SER A 616 -10.47 26.79 -25.52
N LEU A 617 -9.97 25.75 -24.84
CA LEU A 617 -9.80 25.74 -23.37
C LEU A 617 -8.74 26.76 -22.93
N ILE A 618 -7.60 26.81 -23.61
CA ILE A 618 -6.56 27.81 -23.34
C ILE A 618 -7.09 29.21 -23.59
N ASP A 619 -7.74 29.42 -24.72
CA ASP A 619 -8.31 30.71 -25.11
C ASP A 619 -9.45 31.16 -24.19
N PHE A 620 -10.24 30.22 -23.68
CA PHE A 620 -11.26 30.50 -22.68
C PHE A 620 -10.66 31.16 -21.44
N PHE A 621 -9.58 30.60 -20.88
CA PHE A 621 -8.93 31.19 -19.70
C PHE A 621 -8.30 32.55 -20.02
N ARG A 622 -7.70 32.73 -21.22
CA ARG A 622 -7.08 33.99 -21.63
C ARG A 622 -8.10 35.12 -21.81
N ASN A 623 -9.30 34.76 -22.27
CA ASN A 623 -10.38 35.69 -22.56
C ASN A 623 -11.31 35.98 -21.37
N LEU A 624 -11.09 35.34 -20.20
CA LEU A 624 -11.93 35.58 -19.03
C LEU A 624 -11.94 37.03 -18.56
N ASN A 625 -10.86 37.78 -18.80
CA ASN A 625 -10.69 39.17 -18.39
C ASN A 625 -11.09 39.45 -16.93
N VAL A 626 -10.55 38.66 -16.00
CA VAL A 626 -10.75 38.74 -14.55
C VAL A 626 -9.44 39.01 -13.84
N ASP A 627 -9.51 39.64 -12.66
CA ASP A 627 -8.33 39.80 -11.83
C ASP A 627 -7.81 38.38 -11.36
N ARG A 628 -6.59 38.07 -11.81
CA ARG A 628 -5.96 36.74 -11.56
C ARG A 628 -5.84 36.38 -10.06
N LYS A 629 -5.85 37.35 -9.16
CA LYS A 629 -5.82 37.07 -7.71
C LYS A 629 -7.10 36.35 -7.24
N TYR A 630 -8.21 36.49 -7.98
CA TYR A 630 -9.48 35.82 -7.69
C TYR A 630 -9.75 34.61 -8.60
N LEU A 631 -8.77 34.19 -9.40
CA LEU A 631 -8.91 33.00 -10.26
C LEU A 631 -7.89 31.94 -9.87
N LYS A 632 -8.38 30.72 -9.62
CA LYS A 632 -7.57 29.51 -9.47
C LYS A 632 -8.04 28.45 -10.46
N ILE A 633 -7.10 27.78 -11.11
CA ILE A 633 -7.41 26.74 -12.10
C ILE A 633 -6.83 25.41 -11.63
N TYR A 634 -7.67 24.42 -11.53
CA TYR A 634 -7.34 23.04 -11.22
C TYR A 634 -7.50 22.18 -12.44
N ILE A 635 -6.41 21.66 -12.96
CA ILE A 635 -6.43 20.69 -14.06
C ILE A 635 -6.22 19.29 -13.48
N ASN A 636 -7.17 18.42 -13.76
CA ASN A 636 -7.16 17.03 -13.38
C ASN A 636 -7.06 16.15 -14.62
N PHE A 637 -6.57 14.92 -14.46
CA PHE A 637 -6.65 13.91 -15.51
C PHE A 637 -7.75 12.93 -15.19
N MET A 638 -8.44 12.46 -16.22
CA MET A 638 -9.39 11.38 -16.06
C MET A 638 -8.68 10.16 -15.50
N THR A 639 -9.11 9.70 -14.34
CA THR A 639 -8.51 8.58 -13.63
C THR A 639 -9.54 7.46 -13.52
N PRO A 640 -9.41 6.37 -14.28
CA PRO A 640 -10.31 5.23 -14.19
C PRO A 640 -9.99 4.42 -12.93
N HIS A 641 -10.55 4.80 -11.80
CA HIS A 641 -10.37 4.07 -10.55
C HIS A 641 -10.94 2.65 -10.65
N PRO A 642 -10.27 1.66 -10.03
CA PRO A 642 -10.75 0.29 -10.04
C PRO A 642 -12.12 0.16 -9.37
N TYR A 643 -12.94 -0.72 -9.94
CA TYR A 643 -14.28 -1.01 -9.46
C TYR A 643 -14.56 -2.50 -9.61
N LYS A 644 -15.14 -3.14 -8.59
CA LYS A 644 -15.36 -4.59 -8.56
C LYS A 644 -14.07 -5.38 -8.87
N ASN A 645 -12.96 -4.98 -8.28
CA ASN A 645 -11.63 -5.59 -8.40
C ASN A 645 -10.96 -5.45 -9.78
N GLU A 646 -11.52 -4.66 -10.67
CA GLU A 646 -11.00 -4.47 -12.02
C GLU A 646 -10.93 -2.98 -12.36
N PHE A 647 -10.01 -2.63 -13.26
CA PHE A 647 -10.04 -1.32 -13.92
C PHE A 647 -11.09 -1.33 -15.03
N PRO A 648 -11.74 -0.19 -15.30
CA PRO A 648 -12.65 -0.08 -16.44
C PRO A 648 -11.95 -0.47 -17.74
N ASN A 649 -12.46 -1.49 -18.43
CA ASN A 649 -11.93 -2.00 -19.69
C ASN A 649 -12.65 -1.34 -20.88
N GLY A 650 -11.92 -1.17 -22.01
CA GLY A 650 -12.49 -0.80 -23.30
C GLY A 650 -12.68 0.70 -23.54
N GLU A 651 -12.68 1.55 -22.51
CA GLU A 651 -12.76 3.01 -22.66
C GLU A 651 -11.39 3.69 -22.52
N TYR A 652 -10.47 3.10 -21.78
CA TYR A 652 -9.17 3.69 -21.47
C TYR A 652 -8.03 2.67 -21.58
N LYS A 653 -6.95 3.12 -22.22
CA LYS A 653 -5.68 2.40 -22.19
C LYS A 653 -4.87 2.84 -20.97
N LEU A 654 -4.62 1.92 -20.05
CA LEU A 654 -3.83 2.20 -18.86
C LEU A 654 -2.34 2.32 -19.20
N ILE A 655 -1.68 3.25 -18.56
CA ILE A 655 -0.22 3.46 -18.63
C ILE A 655 0.48 2.72 -17.50
N THR A 656 -0.21 2.54 -16.41
CA THR A 656 0.24 1.80 -15.24
C THR A 656 -0.97 1.26 -14.48
N THR A 657 -0.77 0.15 -13.80
CA THR A 657 -1.73 -0.39 -12.81
C THR A 657 -1.26 -0.17 -11.38
N ASP A 658 -0.07 0.40 -11.18
CA ASP A 658 0.44 0.72 -9.86
C ASP A 658 -0.42 1.79 -9.19
N LEU A 659 -1.18 1.38 -8.17
CA LEU A 659 -2.19 2.20 -7.51
C LEU A 659 -1.62 3.48 -6.86
N LYS A 660 -0.33 3.53 -6.52
CA LYS A 660 0.29 4.75 -5.97
C LYS A 660 0.15 5.97 -6.89
N TYR A 661 0.03 5.75 -8.21
CA TYR A 661 -0.15 6.80 -9.20
C TYR A 661 -1.61 7.19 -9.45
N PHE A 662 -2.59 6.43 -8.89
CA PHE A 662 -4.01 6.68 -9.13
C PHE A 662 -4.54 7.85 -8.31
N THR A 663 -4.07 9.02 -8.71
CA THR A 663 -4.59 10.32 -8.30
C THR A 663 -5.02 11.08 -9.54
N HIS A 664 -6.01 11.95 -9.40
CA HIS A 664 -6.48 12.81 -10.51
C HIS A 664 -5.41 13.84 -10.97
N LYS A 665 -4.22 13.85 -10.39
CA LYS A 665 -3.09 14.72 -10.77
C LYS A 665 -2.09 14.02 -11.69
N VAL A 666 -2.24 12.73 -11.92
CA VAL A 666 -1.31 11.93 -12.71
C VAL A 666 -2.03 11.31 -13.91
N PRO A 667 -1.51 11.43 -15.14
CA PRO A 667 -2.13 10.81 -16.31
C PRO A 667 -1.82 9.31 -16.35
N VAL A 668 -2.61 8.52 -15.66
CA VAL A 668 -2.47 7.05 -15.57
C VAL A 668 -3.17 6.30 -16.69
N ALA A 669 -4.00 7.00 -17.48
CA ALA A 669 -4.77 6.41 -18.55
C ALA A 669 -4.97 7.40 -19.69
N PHE A 670 -5.23 6.86 -20.87
CA PHE A 670 -5.59 7.61 -22.06
C PHE A 670 -6.82 6.97 -22.71
N PRO A 671 -7.84 7.77 -23.15
CA PRO A 671 -9.03 7.22 -23.76
C PRO A 671 -8.72 6.47 -25.07
N GLU A 672 -9.30 5.29 -25.25
CA GLU A 672 -9.21 4.57 -26.51
C GLU A 672 -10.06 5.26 -27.60
N GLY A 673 -9.60 5.17 -28.87
CA GLY A 673 -10.32 5.79 -29.99
C GLY A 673 -10.20 7.32 -30.11
N MET A 674 -9.37 7.95 -29.33
CA MET A 674 -9.01 9.38 -29.49
C MET A 674 -8.06 9.55 -30.67
N ASN A 675 -8.60 9.54 -31.90
CA ASN A 675 -7.81 9.69 -33.13
C ASN A 675 -7.48 11.16 -33.49
N ARG A 676 -8.00 12.13 -32.72
CA ARG A 676 -7.92 13.57 -33.04
C ARG A 676 -6.95 14.35 -32.18
N ILE A 677 -6.37 13.74 -31.15
CA ILE A 677 -5.38 14.39 -30.29
C ILE A 677 -4.33 13.37 -29.84
N THR A 678 -3.10 13.82 -29.72
CA THR A 678 -2.01 13.02 -29.19
C THR A 678 -1.90 13.18 -27.67
N ARG A 679 -1.34 12.16 -27.01
CA ARG A 679 -1.00 12.23 -25.59
C ARG A 679 -0.07 13.39 -25.25
N LYS A 680 0.82 13.73 -26.18
CA LYS A 680 1.73 14.87 -26.06
C LYS A 680 0.96 16.19 -26.03
N GLU A 681 0.03 16.39 -26.96
CA GLU A 681 -0.80 17.61 -27.00
C GLU A 681 -1.62 17.81 -25.73
N MET A 682 -2.16 16.75 -25.16
CA MET A 682 -2.86 16.81 -23.85
C MET A 682 -1.93 17.29 -22.73
N LEU A 683 -0.70 16.75 -22.66
CA LEU A 683 0.28 17.15 -21.66
C LEU A 683 0.84 18.57 -21.91
N ASP A 684 0.98 18.97 -23.16
CA ASP A 684 1.42 20.31 -23.53
C ASP A 684 0.36 21.34 -23.16
N THR A 685 -0.93 21.02 -23.34
CA THR A 685 -2.06 21.85 -22.87
C THR A 685 -2.04 22.00 -21.35
N TYR A 686 -1.90 20.88 -20.63
CA TYR A 686 -1.74 20.92 -19.17
C TYR A 686 -0.59 21.83 -18.75
N THR A 687 0.58 21.64 -19.35
CA THR A 687 1.79 22.41 -19.03
C THR A 687 1.62 23.90 -19.35
N CYS A 688 0.99 24.21 -20.48
CA CYS A 688 0.71 25.59 -20.90
C CYS A 688 -0.16 26.32 -19.86
N ILE A 689 -1.29 25.72 -19.48
CA ILE A 689 -2.23 26.33 -18.51
C ILE A 689 -1.57 26.49 -17.15
N VAL A 690 -0.91 25.44 -16.64
CA VAL A 690 -0.27 25.46 -15.31
C VAL A 690 0.85 26.50 -15.24
N SER A 691 1.67 26.61 -16.28
CA SER A 691 2.77 27.60 -16.33
C SER A 691 2.26 29.02 -16.50
N GLU A 692 1.28 29.23 -17.37
CA GLU A 692 0.75 30.58 -17.66
C GLU A 692 0.04 31.19 -16.45
N TYR A 693 -0.62 30.34 -15.64
CA TYR A 693 -1.34 30.79 -14.46
C TYR A 693 -0.55 30.57 -13.15
N GLN A 694 0.72 30.14 -13.23
CA GLN A 694 1.60 29.91 -12.07
C GLN A 694 0.97 29.03 -11.00
N MET A 695 0.32 27.93 -11.43
CA MET A 695 -0.49 27.06 -10.57
C MET A 695 0.23 25.78 -10.11
N GLU A 696 1.60 25.74 -10.12
CA GLU A 696 2.37 24.57 -9.74
C GLU A 696 2.02 24.07 -8.34
N ARG A 697 1.68 24.97 -7.41
CA ARG A 697 1.24 24.58 -6.06
C ARG A 697 -0.04 23.73 -6.08
N TYR A 698 -0.93 23.98 -7.05
CA TYR A 698 -2.22 23.29 -7.16
C TYR A 698 -2.21 22.18 -8.23
N ASN A 699 -1.29 22.27 -9.18
CA ASN A 699 -1.09 21.35 -10.28
C ASN A 699 0.39 20.93 -10.29
N PRO A 700 0.78 19.94 -9.46
CA PRO A 700 2.17 19.54 -9.33
C PRO A 700 2.73 18.99 -10.64
N LYS A 701 4.03 19.14 -10.83
CA LYS A 701 4.72 18.62 -12.01
C LYS A 701 4.54 17.10 -12.10
N ILE A 702 4.23 16.63 -13.31
CA ILE A 702 4.09 15.21 -13.58
C ILE A 702 5.47 14.56 -13.53
N ASP A 703 5.58 13.43 -12.83
CA ASP A 703 6.79 12.62 -12.78
C ASP A 703 7.30 12.26 -14.18
N SER A 704 8.60 12.41 -14.40
CA SER A 704 9.22 12.23 -15.71
C SER A 704 9.06 10.81 -16.27
N LYS A 705 9.06 9.78 -15.43
CA LYS A 705 8.88 8.38 -15.84
C LYS A 705 7.45 8.14 -16.31
N ILE A 706 6.47 8.64 -15.58
CA ILE A 706 5.05 8.54 -15.98
C ILE A 706 4.79 9.36 -17.23
N ARG A 707 5.33 10.60 -17.30
CA ARG A 707 5.23 11.45 -18.52
C ARG A 707 5.77 10.72 -19.75
N LYS A 708 6.95 10.10 -19.63
CA LYS A 708 7.57 9.32 -20.72
C LYS A 708 6.67 8.17 -21.15
N LYS A 709 6.27 7.29 -20.23
CA LYS A 709 5.36 6.17 -20.52
C LYS A 709 4.05 6.62 -21.16
N PHE A 710 3.47 7.72 -20.67
CA PHE A 710 2.23 8.27 -21.19
C PHE A 710 2.40 8.74 -22.65
N VAL A 711 3.46 9.48 -22.97
CA VAL A 711 3.73 9.98 -24.33
C VAL A 711 4.03 8.82 -25.29
N GLU A 712 4.82 7.84 -24.86
CA GLU A 712 5.17 6.66 -25.66
C GLU A 712 3.97 5.72 -25.89
N GLY A 713 2.93 5.87 -25.10
CA GLY A 713 1.72 5.06 -25.25
C GLY A 713 1.86 3.61 -24.85
N ILE A 714 2.82 3.32 -23.95
CA ILE A 714 3.02 1.98 -23.41
C ILE A 714 1.82 1.63 -22.53
N GLY A 715 0.92 0.79 -23.07
CA GLY A 715 -0.21 0.29 -22.30
C GLY A 715 0.16 -0.95 -21.51
N VAL A 716 -0.54 -1.14 -20.39
CA VAL A 716 -0.43 -2.33 -19.53
C VAL A 716 -1.80 -3.02 -19.44
N PRO A 717 -1.85 -4.33 -19.17
CA PRO A 717 -3.11 -5.03 -18.91
C PRO A 717 -3.90 -4.37 -17.77
N ALA A 718 -5.22 -4.36 -17.87
CA ALA A 718 -6.11 -3.77 -16.87
C ALA A 718 -6.32 -4.70 -15.65
N ILE A 719 -5.25 -5.28 -15.15
CA ILE A 719 -5.26 -6.19 -14.00
C ILE A 719 -4.86 -5.42 -12.76
N MET A 720 -5.57 -5.61 -11.66
CA MET A 720 -5.22 -5.00 -10.38
C MET A 720 -3.83 -5.46 -9.93
N PRO A 721 -2.95 -4.54 -9.49
CA PRO A 721 -1.63 -4.91 -9.01
C PRO A 721 -1.73 -5.67 -7.70
N ARG A 722 -0.91 -6.71 -7.56
CA ARG A 722 -0.74 -7.45 -6.31
C ARG A 722 0.45 -6.89 -5.56
N TYR A 723 0.22 -6.35 -4.38
CA TYR A 723 1.28 -5.79 -3.53
C TYR A 723 1.79 -6.85 -2.55
N GLY A 724 2.73 -7.68 -3.01
CA GLY A 724 3.36 -8.75 -2.21
C GLY A 724 2.66 -10.11 -2.33
N LYS A 725 3.29 -11.13 -1.76
CA LYS A 725 2.86 -12.54 -1.83
C LYS A 725 1.74 -12.92 -0.86
N ASP A 726 0.80 -12.04 -0.59
CA ASP A 726 -0.38 -12.36 0.23
C ASP A 726 -1.54 -12.91 -0.60
N TRP A 727 -1.29 -13.18 -1.89
CA TRP A 727 -2.28 -13.79 -2.76
C TRP A 727 -2.37 -15.29 -2.49
N PRO A 728 -3.55 -15.86 -2.27
CA PRO A 728 -3.69 -17.30 -2.27
C PRO A 728 -3.31 -17.83 -3.64
N ASP A 729 -2.46 -18.86 -3.69
CA ASP A 729 -2.18 -19.55 -4.94
C ASP A 729 -3.50 -19.99 -5.56
N ASP A 730 -3.79 -19.51 -6.75
CA ASP A 730 -4.88 -20.04 -7.55
C ASP A 730 -4.56 -21.52 -7.83
N ASN A 731 -5.38 -22.41 -7.28
CA ASN A 731 -5.40 -23.83 -7.66
C ASN A 731 -5.82 -23.98 -9.12
#